data_ea9936b1c9140901631d4dfe230032e3
#
_entry.id   ea9936b1c9140901631d4dfe230032e3
#
_cell.length_a   1.000
_cell.length_b   1.000
_cell.length_c   1.000
_cell.angle_alpha   90.00
_cell.angle_beta   90.00
_cell.angle_gamma   90.00
#
_symmetry.space_group_name_H-M   'P 1'
#
loop_
_entity.id
_entity.type
_entity.pdbx_description
1 polymer ?
#
loop_
_entity_poly.entity_id
_entity_poly.type
_entity_poly.pdbx_seq_one_letter_code
_entity_poly.pdbx_strand_id
1 'polypeptide(L)'
;MRIRTLGALALDGANFTRPKPLLLLAYLALEGAQERRYLAELFWPEASDRLKSLTVALSQLRQGAPGAVQADRQRVWTRLPCDAVELLERLQNGARDDALMTDRGPFLGGFYVPALGVELEEWVFRTRELVAARLHQARLDLAEREARDGRFEVATTRAEAAIELLAMGPEPDELARLHTLLLAGRSPLAVRVREEVESFGIELASTSEAARQRLTAARVDGSPGTSHTLPTRATSFVGRDLELTEIGTLLAHDDGRLVTLVGPGGVGKTRLALQVAHEQRRLNAFPDGVYFVPLAPLRSARAIASSIVDTLGLPVDPRLAPLEQARAAIGQRALLMLVDSLEHLMDGAAQLQRLASACPNLRLLVTSRERLHVEQEHVFVVSGLPYPPADETDPETVGRADAVRLFVQRARRALPGFTLASDDLRPVLRICRLVEGLPLGLELAASWVRLMPVAEIADAIERDIDVLASSARDAPARHRSLRAAFELSWTLLPGHEQRLLRRLAVFRGGFRREAASVVAGATIATLASLVDKSLLRPAPRGRFERQSLVYQFSQQKLADHPREAAETAARHAAYYLDMLRDARDALQGAGQKEALDAIEEERENVRAAFAVVDAAADPTAFAAAIEALSTFFEARSRFREGVAFFRACAKRLASSDTAPATARGLLMVGEARLQRCLGEFDLASKVAHEAFVCFREAGDTLGRRKALQVLGVTALHRGDYACATQQLEEAAGLVHEDEAPSERGVALANLALALQLAGDRGNAVTRLREALAAFREQGDTLREARLLNNLGLLHFDDGDLVQARVSWEQGLALARRVENHRDALSLTANLGMLHAALADYGAAREHDAHALRVARAIGDKGGEAAALARSALVDLAQARSAQAERGVCEAIDVAWRARETPRVLEYLRVLADVRAERGDAPQALELYALVRQHDAATSSVRAQAEEGFERLACDLPAEVVAEARARADGGQLDAVVPRAVGVAVP
;
A
#
# COMPACT_ATOMS: atom_id res chain seq x y z
N MET A 1 42.61 -41.85 -7.72
CA MET A 1 41.51 -41.01 -8.13
C MET A 1 41.35 -39.89 -7.12
N ARG A 2 41.10 -38.67 -7.56
CA ARG A 2 40.90 -37.45 -6.74
C ARG A 2 39.77 -36.63 -7.33
N ILE A 3 38.90 -36.13 -6.49
CA ILE A 3 37.82 -35.24 -6.93
C ILE A 3 38.37 -33.82 -7.02
N ARG A 4 38.29 -33.23 -8.21
CA ARG A 4 38.64 -31.84 -8.46
C ARG A 4 37.36 -31.02 -8.53
N THR A 5 37.29 -30.01 -7.71
CA THR A 5 36.14 -29.13 -7.58
C THR A 5 36.52 -27.65 -7.72
N LEU A 6 37.82 -27.32 -7.57
CA LEU A 6 38.35 -25.97 -7.75
C LEU A 6 38.67 -25.73 -9.22
N GLY A 7 38.10 -24.67 -9.82
CA GLY A 7 38.22 -24.31 -11.22
C GLY A 7 37.31 -25.12 -12.15
N ALA A 8 37.17 -26.43 -11.96
CA ALA A 8 36.27 -27.26 -12.75
C ALA A 8 35.92 -28.56 -12.02
N LEU A 9 34.75 -29.12 -12.30
CA LEU A 9 34.36 -30.40 -11.76
C LEU A 9 34.92 -31.55 -12.62
N ALA A 10 35.81 -32.37 -12.03
CA ALA A 10 36.43 -33.52 -12.72
C ALA A 10 36.82 -34.58 -11.69
N LEU A 11 37.07 -35.81 -12.21
CA LEU A 11 37.61 -36.91 -11.44
C LEU A 11 39.00 -37.30 -12.03
N ASP A 12 40.05 -36.80 -11.42
CA ASP A 12 41.41 -37.09 -11.84
C ASP A 12 41.74 -38.56 -11.58
N GLY A 13 42.32 -39.24 -12.58
CA GLY A 13 42.63 -40.68 -12.51
C GLY A 13 41.49 -41.62 -12.95
N ALA A 14 40.41 -41.09 -13.53
CA ALA A 14 39.37 -41.88 -14.20
C ALA A 14 38.85 -41.07 -15.43
N ASN A 15 38.48 -41.77 -16.48
CA ASN A 15 37.84 -41.13 -17.65
C ASN A 15 36.30 -41.10 -17.49
N PHE A 16 35.81 -40.31 -16.51
CA PHE A 16 34.39 -40.19 -16.18
C PHE A 16 33.94 -38.75 -16.25
N THR A 17 32.95 -38.43 -17.10
CA THR A 17 32.56 -37.04 -17.43
C THR A 17 31.11 -36.73 -17.17
N ARG A 18 30.30 -37.66 -16.63
CA ARG A 18 28.86 -37.41 -16.37
C ARG A 18 28.66 -36.40 -15.27
N PRO A 19 28.03 -35.24 -15.54
CA PRO A 19 28.02 -34.11 -14.60
C PRO A 19 27.34 -34.40 -13.27
N LYS A 20 26.14 -34.98 -13.31
CA LYS A 20 25.32 -35.20 -12.12
C LYS A 20 25.89 -36.22 -11.14
N PRO A 21 26.41 -37.39 -11.61
CA PRO A 21 27.15 -38.30 -10.73
C PRO A 21 28.48 -37.70 -10.19
N LEU A 22 29.19 -36.86 -10.96
CA LEU A 22 30.38 -36.17 -10.46
C LEU A 22 30.02 -35.18 -9.35
N LEU A 23 28.91 -34.41 -9.52
CA LEU A 23 28.41 -33.51 -8.49
C LEU A 23 28.01 -34.29 -7.22
N LEU A 24 27.45 -35.50 -7.35
CA LEU A 24 27.17 -36.37 -6.23
C LEU A 24 28.43 -36.76 -5.47
N LEU A 25 29.54 -37.07 -6.17
CA LEU A 25 30.83 -37.33 -5.51
C LEU A 25 31.38 -36.12 -4.77
N ALA A 26 31.30 -34.94 -5.38
CA ALA A 26 31.71 -33.67 -4.76
C ALA A 26 30.89 -33.38 -3.51
N TYR A 27 29.55 -33.58 -3.58
CA TYR A 27 28.66 -33.45 -2.45
C TYR A 27 29.03 -34.39 -1.30
N LEU A 28 29.22 -35.69 -1.59
CA LEU A 28 29.60 -36.69 -0.60
C LEU A 28 30.99 -36.48 0.00
N ALA A 29 31.90 -35.84 -0.72
CA ALA A 29 33.21 -35.51 -0.20
C ALA A 29 33.17 -34.37 0.82
N LEU A 30 32.27 -33.38 0.60
CA LEU A 30 32.12 -32.23 1.47
C LEU A 30 31.17 -32.47 2.62
N GLU A 31 30.06 -33.21 2.39
CA GLU A 31 28.99 -33.42 3.38
C GLU A 31 29.07 -34.78 4.09
N GLY A 32 30.03 -35.63 3.66
CA GLY A 32 30.19 -36.94 4.26
C GLY A 32 29.14 -37.99 3.83
N ALA A 33 28.95 -39.03 4.70
CA ALA A 33 28.01 -40.12 4.43
C ALA A 33 26.56 -39.68 4.55
N GLN A 34 25.75 -39.84 3.48
CA GLN A 34 24.36 -39.39 3.38
C GLN A 34 23.38 -40.55 3.16
N GLU A 35 22.12 -40.39 3.60
CA GLU A 35 21.06 -41.38 3.38
C GLU A 35 20.64 -41.47 1.92
N ARG A 36 20.41 -42.66 1.41
CA ARG A 36 20.02 -42.90 0.00
C ARG A 36 18.73 -42.20 -0.37
N ARG A 37 17.75 -42.18 0.53
CA ARG A 37 16.47 -41.52 0.28
C ARG A 37 16.66 -40.02 0.15
N TYR A 38 17.43 -39.41 1.01
CA TYR A 38 17.77 -38.00 0.98
C TYR A 38 18.49 -37.62 -0.33
N LEU A 39 19.53 -38.35 -0.71
CA LEU A 39 20.25 -38.09 -1.97
C LEU A 39 19.33 -38.23 -3.20
N ALA A 40 18.40 -39.16 -3.19
CA ALA A 40 17.47 -39.38 -4.26
C ALA A 40 16.50 -38.19 -4.39
N GLU A 41 16.01 -37.64 -3.28
CA GLU A 41 15.15 -36.47 -3.23
C GLU A 41 15.90 -35.19 -3.64
N LEU A 42 17.13 -35.03 -3.14
CA LEU A 42 17.97 -33.85 -3.42
C LEU A 42 18.42 -33.77 -4.88
N PHE A 43 18.88 -34.88 -5.46
CA PHE A 43 19.46 -34.88 -6.80
C PHE A 43 18.44 -35.10 -7.92
N TRP A 44 17.29 -35.72 -7.65
CA TRP A 44 16.27 -36.06 -8.64
C TRP A 44 14.85 -35.68 -8.17
N PRO A 45 14.58 -34.45 -7.75
CA PRO A 45 13.28 -34.03 -7.19
C PRO A 45 12.09 -34.25 -8.13
N GLU A 46 12.32 -34.16 -9.45
CA GLU A 46 11.28 -34.30 -10.47
C GLU A 46 11.14 -35.71 -11.06
N ALA A 47 12.00 -36.63 -10.67
CA ALA A 47 11.95 -38.00 -11.20
C ALA A 47 10.78 -38.79 -10.61
N SER A 48 10.07 -39.54 -11.44
CA SER A 48 8.98 -40.44 -11.02
C SER A 48 9.43 -41.53 -10.07
N ASP A 49 10.67 -42.05 -10.25
CA ASP A 49 11.33 -42.98 -9.33
C ASP A 49 12.72 -42.44 -8.98
N ARG A 50 12.78 -41.70 -7.90
CA ARG A 50 13.98 -41.01 -7.41
C ARG A 50 15.07 -41.98 -6.96
N LEU A 51 14.69 -43.06 -6.28
CA LEU A 51 15.64 -44.09 -5.80
C LEU A 51 16.26 -44.91 -6.95
N LYS A 52 15.49 -45.18 -7.99
CA LYS A 52 15.99 -45.81 -9.22
C LYS A 52 17.00 -44.92 -9.92
N SER A 53 16.72 -43.63 -10.02
CA SER A 53 17.64 -42.63 -10.61
C SER A 53 18.97 -42.55 -9.85
N LEU A 54 18.94 -42.55 -8.50
CA LEU A 54 20.15 -42.63 -7.67
C LEU A 54 20.89 -43.95 -7.92
N THR A 55 20.16 -45.07 -8.01
CA THR A 55 20.77 -46.42 -8.22
C THR A 55 21.49 -46.46 -9.57
N VAL A 56 20.92 -45.87 -10.60
CA VAL A 56 21.56 -45.76 -11.93
C VAL A 56 22.84 -44.89 -11.86
N ALA A 57 22.80 -43.74 -11.18
CA ALA A 57 23.99 -42.91 -10.99
C ALA A 57 25.12 -43.65 -10.24
N LEU A 58 24.80 -44.39 -9.18
CA LEU A 58 25.77 -45.19 -8.42
C LEU A 58 26.34 -46.34 -9.26
N SER A 59 25.50 -46.95 -10.12
CA SER A 59 25.99 -47.99 -11.06
C SER A 59 26.95 -47.40 -12.10
N GLN A 60 26.64 -46.23 -12.64
CA GLN A 60 27.52 -45.53 -13.59
C GLN A 60 28.86 -45.16 -12.96
N LEU A 61 28.85 -44.68 -11.72
CA LEU A 61 30.09 -44.39 -10.99
C LEU A 61 30.90 -45.65 -10.73
N ARG A 62 30.27 -46.78 -10.34
CA ARG A 62 30.99 -48.06 -10.12
C ARG A 62 31.59 -48.63 -11.40
N GLN A 63 30.95 -48.45 -12.56
CA GLN A 63 31.45 -48.90 -13.86
C GLN A 63 32.55 -47.99 -14.41
N GLY A 64 32.36 -46.69 -14.37
CA GLY A 64 33.29 -45.74 -14.97
C GLY A 64 34.42 -45.27 -14.06
N ALA A 65 34.27 -45.40 -12.75
CA ALA A 65 35.27 -45.08 -11.74
C ALA A 65 35.19 -46.05 -10.55
N PRO A 66 35.72 -47.27 -10.70
CA PRO A 66 35.65 -48.30 -9.67
C PRO A 66 36.28 -47.83 -8.36
N GLY A 67 35.53 -47.94 -7.24
CA GLY A 67 35.98 -47.51 -5.90
C GLY A 67 35.71 -46.03 -5.57
N ALA A 68 35.21 -45.24 -6.52
CA ALA A 68 34.93 -43.82 -6.27
C ALA A 68 33.77 -43.60 -5.27
N VAL A 69 32.80 -44.52 -5.22
CA VAL A 69 31.67 -44.43 -4.33
C VAL A 69 31.41 -45.72 -3.59
N GLN A 70 31.08 -45.62 -2.32
CA GLN A 70 30.69 -46.72 -1.46
C GLN A 70 29.24 -46.55 -1.01
N ALA A 71 28.50 -47.63 -0.91
CA ALA A 71 27.11 -47.56 -0.46
C ALA A 71 26.68 -48.87 0.18
N ASP A 72 25.94 -48.80 1.27
CA ASP A 72 25.23 -49.90 1.90
C ASP A 72 23.69 -49.79 1.60
N ARG A 73 22.88 -50.49 2.40
CA ARG A 73 21.41 -50.44 2.24
C ARG A 73 20.79 -49.09 2.56
N GLN A 74 21.41 -48.27 3.41
CA GLN A 74 20.87 -47.03 3.93
C GLN A 74 21.66 -45.80 3.48
N ARG A 75 22.99 -45.85 3.37
CA ARG A 75 23.87 -44.71 3.16
C ARG A 75 24.76 -44.85 1.92
N VAL A 76 25.24 -43.68 1.46
CA VAL A 76 26.22 -43.54 0.36
C VAL A 76 27.31 -42.57 0.83
N TRP A 77 28.58 -42.89 0.53
CA TRP A 77 29.75 -42.08 0.88
C TRP A 77 30.88 -42.23 -0.12
N THR A 78 31.82 -41.34 -0.08
CA THR A 78 33.10 -41.45 -0.78
C THR A 78 34.26 -41.30 0.20
N ARG A 79 35.42 -41.88 -0.15
CA ARG A 79 36.69 -41.71 0.58
C ARG A 79 37.75 -41.10 -0.32
N LEU A 80 37.35 -40.60 -1.49
CA LEU A 80 38.29 -39.96 -2.38
C LEU A 80 38.71 -38.58 -1.84
N PRO A 81 40.00 -38.21 -1.95
CA PRO A 81 40.44 -36.88 -1.62
C PRO A 81 39.78 -35.87 -2.57
N CYS A 82 39.40 -34.73 -2.01
CA CYS A 82 38.77 -33.61 -2.72
C CYS A 82 39.58 -32.33 -2.47
N ASP A 83 39.87 -31.62 -3.54
CA ASP A 83 40.71 -30.41 -3.47
C ASP A 83 40.08 -29.27 -2.63
N ALA A 84 38.76 -29.06 -2.69
CA ALA A 84 38.11 -28.10 -1.84
C ALA A 84 38.12 -28.50 -0.36
N VAL A 85 37.98 -29.78 -0.02
CA VAL A 85 38.10 -30.26 1.36
C VAL A 85 39.52 -30.02 1.89
N GLU A 86 40.54 -30.45 1.11
CA GLU A 86 41.94 -30.21 1.50
C GLU A 86 42.29 -28.72 1.64
N LEU A 87 41.76 -27.85 0.77
CA LEU A 87 41.91 -26.41 0.89
C LEU A 87 41.33 -25.89 2.21
N LEU A 88 40.07 -26.26 2.52
CA LEU A 88 39.41 -25.84 3.74
C LEU A 88 40.10 -26.35 5.01
N GLU A 89 40.58 -27.61 5.01
CA GLU A 89 41.34 -28.18 6.12
C GLU A 89 42.66 -27.45 6.33
N ARG A 90 43.41 -27.13 5.26
CA ARG A 90 44.67 -26.38 5.35
C ARG A 90 44.43 -24.99 5.90
N LEU A 91 43.38 -24.31 5.45
CA LEU A 91 43.00 -22.98 5.94
C LEU A 91 42.63 -23.01 7.43
N GLN A 92 41.89 -24.03 7.86
CA GLN A 92 41.52 -24.25 9.28
C GLN A 92 42.75 -24.52 10.16
N ASN A 93 43.72 -25.24 9.65
CA ASN A 93 44.97 -25.58 10.36
C ASN A 93 46.03 -24.46 10.30
N GLY A 94 45.68 -23.29 9.73
CA GLY A 94 46.56 -22.12 9.65
C GLY A 94 47.67 -22.23 8.60
N ALA A 95 47.68 -23.29 7.78
CA ALA A 95 48.65 -23.47 6.68
C ALA A 95 48.24 -22.65 5.42
N ARG A 96 48.17 -21.31 5.55
CA ARG A 96 47.62 -20.41 4.54
C ARG A 96 48.39 -20.40 3.22
N ASP A 97 49.71 -20.39 3.27
CA ASP A 97 50.55 -20.42 2.07
C ASP A 97 50.36 -21.73 1.28
N ASP A 98 50.32 -22.88 1.96
CA ASP A 98 50.09 -24.20 1.34
C ASP A 98 48.65 -24.31 0.80
N ALA A 99 47.68 -23.69 1.45
CA ALA A 99 46.29 -23.66 1.00
C ALA A 99 46.16 -22.88 -0.32
N LEU A 100 46.81 -21.71 -0.45
CA LEU A 100 46.79 -20.92 -1.68
C LEU A 100 47.46 -21.61 -2.87
N MET A 101 48.40 -22.51 -2.64
CA MET A 101 49.02 -23.33 -3.71
C MET A 101 48.04 -24.38 -4.28
N THR A 102 46.98 -24.67 -3.58
CA THR A 102 45.90 -25.59 -4.03
C THR A 102 44.76 -24.88 -4.75
N ASP A 103 44.70 -23.54 -4.69
CA ASP A 103 43.69 -22.74 -5.37
C ASP A 103 43.86 -22.82 -6.89
N ARG A 104 42.82 -23.34 -7.59
CA ARG A 104 42.76 -23.51 -9.04
C ARG A 104 41.59 -22.71 -9.66
N GLY A 105 40.99 -21.85 -8.90
CA GLY A 105 39.83 -21.07 -9.32
C GLY A 105 38.54 -21.37 -8.51
N PRO A 106 37.44 -20.76 -8.88
CA PRO A 106 36.21 -20.81 -8.08
C PRO A 106 35.65 -22.26 -7.98
N PHE A 107 35.06 -22.59 -6.84
CA PHE A 107 34.41 -23.88 -6.60
C PHE A 107 33.37 -24.14 -7.69
N LEU A 108 33.49 -25.28 -8.39
CA LEU A 108 32.65 -25.68 -9.52
C LEU A 108 32.59 -24.59 -10.63
N GLY A 109 33.74 -23.95 -10.96
CA GLY A 109 33.85 -22.92 -11.99
C GLY A 109 33.33 -23.43 -13.35
N GLY A 110 32.43 -22.62 -14.00
CA GLY A 110 31.86 -22.98 -15.29
C GLY A 110 30.92 -24.21 -15.28
N PHE A 111 30.68 -24.83 -14.15
CA PHE A 111 29.81 -26.00 -14.06
C PHE A 111 28.34 -25.60 -14.06
N TYR A 112 27.61 -26.15 -15.05
CA TYR A 112 26.14 -25.97 -15.20
C TYR A 112 25.49 -27.33 -15.46
N VAL A 113 24.44 -27.63 -14.70
CA VAL A 113 23.55 -28.77 -14.94
C VAL A 113 22.12 -28.26 -15.00
N PRO A 114 21.41 -28.44 -16.13
CA PRO A 114 19.99 -28.12 -16.20
C PRO A 114 19.19 -28.97 -15.19
N ALA A 115 18.17 -28.38 -14.58
CA ALA A 115 17.25 -29.05 -13.64
C ALA A 115 17.92 -29.66 -12.38
N LEU A 116 18.79 -28.90 -11.75
CA LEU A 116 19.12 -29.15 -10.36
C LEU A 116 17.94 -28.69 -9.48
N GLY A 117 17.61 -29.44 -8.45
CA GLY A 117 16.63 -29.00 -7.45
C GLY A 117 17.15 -27.75 -6.71
N VAL A 118 16.23 -26.91 -6.26
CA VAL A 118 16.51 -25.64 -5.56
C VAL A 118 17.53 -25.81 -4.43
N GLU A 119 17.42 -26.87 -3.64
CA GLU A 119 18.30 -27.15 -2.51
C GLU A 119 19.75 -27.47 -2.93
N LEU A 120 19.93 -28.18 -4.03
CA LEU A 120 21.25 -28.54 -4.53
C LEU A 120 21.96 -27.34 -5.17
N GLU A 121 21.20 -26.47 -5.85
CA GLU A 121 21.71 -25.20 -6.35
C GLU A 121 22.14 -24.27 -5.21
N GLU A 122 21.36 -24.23 -4.16
CA GLU A 122 21.67 -23.45 -2.96
C GLU A 122 22.91 -23.98 -2.23
N TRP A 123 23.08 -25.29 -2.18
CA TRP A 123 24.31 -25.89 -1.66
C TRP A 123 25.54 -25.49 -2.49
N VAL A 124 25.47 -25.55 -3.81
CA VAL A 124 26.57 -25.13 -4.69
C VAL A 124 26.93 -23.67 -4.45
N PHE A 125 25.92 -22.81 -4.37
CA PHE A 125 26.12 -21.38 -4.14
C PHE A 125 26.80 -21.09 -2.80
N ARG A 126 26.30 -21.67 -1.70
CA ARG A 126 26.90 -21.50 -0.38
C ARG A 126 28.32 -22.03 -0.30
N THR A 127 28.59 -23.18 -0.92
CA THR A 127 29.93 -23.76 -0.92
C THR A 127 30.90 -22.86 -1.70
N ARG A 128 30.44 -22.26 -2.81
CA ARG A 128 31.22 -21.23 -3.54
C ARG A 128 31.54 -20.04 -2.65
N GLU A 129 30.53 -19.47 -2.01
CA GLU A 129 30.72 -18.33 -1.11
C GLU A 129 31.65 -18.67 0.05
N LEU A 130 31.47 -19.84 0.66
CA LEU A 130 32.35 -20.28 1.75
C LEU A 130 33.81 -20.38 1.31
N VAL A 131 34.07 -21.06 0.19
CA VAL A 131 35.44 -21.23 -0.35
C VAL A 131 36.05 -19.90 -0.74
N ALA A 132 35.29 -19.03 -1.44
CA ALA A 132 35.74 -17.71 -1.85
C ALA A 132 36.06 -16.81 -0.63
N ALA A 133 35.18 -16.76 0.36
CA ALA A 133 35.38 -15.98 1.58
C ALA A 133 36.61 -16.46 2.38
N ARG A 134 36.83 -17.77 2.49
CA ARG A 134 38.00 -18.33 3.18
C ARG A 134 39.29 -18.03 2.46
N LEU A 135 39.31 -18.11 1.12
CA LEU A 135 40.47 -17.74 0.31
C LEU A 135 40.74 -16.24 0.36
N HIS A 136 39.73 -15.41 0.29
CA HIS A 136 39.85 -13.96 0.41
C HIS A 136 40.48 -13.59 1.75
N GLN A 137 39.94 -14.10 2.85
CA GLN A 137 40.45 -13.83 4.19
C GLN A 137 41.92 -14.31 4.33
N ALA A 138 42.23 -15.49 3.80
CA ALA A 138 43.60 -16.00 3.82
C ALA A 138 44.61 -15.10 3.04
N ARG A 139 44.20 -14.60 1.85
CA ARG A 139 45.01 -13.66 1.05
C ARG A 139 45.19 -12.34 1.77
N LEU A 140 44.15 -11.79 2.41
CA LEU A 140 44.19 -10.55 3.16
C LEU A 140 45.10 -10.67 4.39
N ASP A 141 44.95 -11.75 5.17
CA ASP A 141 45.77 -12.01 6.35
C ASP A 141 47.26 -12.17 5.99
N LEU A 142 47.55 -12.86 4.86
CA LEU A 142 48.91 -12.99 4.35
C LEU A 142 49.45 -11.67 3.80
N ALA A 143 48.64 -10.88 3.11
CA ALA A 143 49.03 -9.55 2.67
C ALA A 143 49.43 -8.65 3.84
N GLU A 144 48.65 -8.66 4.93
CA GLU A 144 48.94 -7.92 6.14
C GLU A 144 50.22 -8.42 6.83
N ARG A 145 50.46 -9.73 6.83
CA ARG A 145 51.70 -10.31 7.35
C ARG A 145 52.92 -9.84 6.52
N GLU A 146 52.85 -9.96 5.18
CA GLU A 146 53.89 -9.51 4.30
C GLU A 146 54.19 -7.99 4.45
N ALA A 147 53.13 -7.20 4.61
CA ALA A 147 53.25 -5.77 4.85
C ALA A 147 53.91 -5.45 6.19
N ARG A 148 53.60 -6.19 7.26
CA ARG A 148 54.28 -6.08 8.58
C ARG A 148 55.75 -6.44 8.52
N ASP A 149 56.10 -7.38 7.64
CA ASP A 149 57.50 -7.79 7.39
C ASP A 149 58.22 -6.83 6.43
N GLY A 150 57.55 -5.74 5.99
CA GLY A 150 58.11 -4.73 5.10
C GLY A 150 58.10 -5.10 3.62
N ARG A 151 57.52 -6.24 3.24
CA ARG A 151 57.43 -6.75 1.85
C ARG A 151 56.18 -6.19 1.14
N PHE A 152 56.12 -4.89 0.96
CA PHE A 152 54.92 -4.18 0.48
C PHE A 152 54.52 -4.57 -0.94
N GLU A 153 55.44 -4.90 -1.86
CA GLU A 153 55.09 -5.31 -3.21
C GLU A 153 54.35 -6.67 -3.21
N VAL A 154 54.84 -7.63 -2.44
CA VAL A 154 54.17 -8.94 -2.28
C VAL A 154 52.79 -8.79 -1.60
N ALA A 155 52.73 -7.96 -0.57
CA ALA A 155 51.49 -7.63 0.12
C ALA A 155 50.46 -7.04 -0.83
N THR A 156 50.86 -6.13 -1.70
CA THR A 156 49.95 -5.50 -2.66
C THR A 156 49.47 -6.48 -3.71
N THR A 157 50.33 -7.33 -4.27
CA THR A 157 49.93 -8.37 -5.23
C THR A 157 48.91 -9.32 -4.61
N ARG A 158 49.07 -9.70 -3.32
CA ARG A 158 48.09 -10.51 -2.59
C ARG A 158 46.76 -9.78 -2.32
N ALA A 159 46.83 -8.47 -2.04
CA ALA A 159 45.65 -7.63 -1.84
C ALA A 159 44.89 -7.44 -3.15
N GLU A 160 45.56 -7.25 -4.29
CA GLU A 160 44.96 -7.21 -5.62
C GLU A 160 44.24 -8.52 -5.95
N ALA A 161 44.91 -9.66 -5.71
CA ALA A 161 44.31 -10.98 -5.92
C ALA A 161 43.15 -11.27 -4.94
N ALA A 162 43.11 -10.63 -3.76
CA ALA A 162 41.96 -10.72 -2.85
C ALA A 162 40.76 -9.95 -3.41
N ILE A 163 40.97 -8.81 -4.06
CA ILE A 163 39.86 -8.05 -4.70
C ILE A 163 39.24 -8.84 -5.86
N GLU A 164 40.02 -9.53 -6.66
CA GLU A 164 39.52 -10.31 -7.81
C GLU A 164 38.60 -11.47 -7.40
N LEU A 165 38.78 -12.04 -6.21
CA LEU A 165 37.91 -13.11 -5.67
C LEU A 165 36.55 -12.62 -5.21
N LEU A 166 36.36 -11.34 -5.03
CA LEU A 166 35.12 -10.75 -4.53
C LEU A 166 34.13 -10.54 -5.67
N ALA A 167 33.31 -11.53 -5.91
CA ALA A 167 32.15 -11.40 -6.79
C ALA A 167 31.10 -10.38 -6.23
N MET A 168 31.21 -10.02 -4.95
CA MET A 168 30.34 -9.10 -4.22
C MET A 168 31.21 -8.24 -3.28
N GLY A 169 31.05 -6.92 -3.32
CA GLY A 169 31.97 -5.94 -2.71
C GLY A 169 32.32 -6.20 -1.23
N PRO A 170 33.58 -5.92 -0.83
CA PRO A 170 34.04 -6.07 0.54
C PRO A 170 33.37 -5.10 1.51
N GLU A 171 33.41 -5.43 2.81
CA GLU A 171 32.92 -4.52 3.85
C GLU A 171 33.75 -3.23 3.92
N PRO A 172 33.16 -2.11 4.40
CA PRO A 172 33.86 -0.85 4.51
C PRO A 172 35.21 -0.95 5.25
N ASP A 173 35.27 -1.75 6.33
CA ASP A 173 36.50 -2.00 7.08
C ASP A 173 37.52 -2.82 6.28
N GLU A 174 37.04 -3.81 5.51
CA GLU A 174 37.89 -4.59 4.61
C GLU A 174 38.42 -3.75 3.45
N LEU A 175 37.56 -2.90 2.88
CA LEU A 175 37.98 -1.93 1.87
C LEU A 175 39.01 -0.95 2.41
N ALA A 176 38.86 -0.49 3.66
CA ALA A 176 39.86 0.38 4.30
C ALA A 176 41.21 -0.36 4.53
N ARG A 177 41.17 -1.63 4.92
CA ARG A 177 42.34 -2.51 5.05
C ARG A 177 42.99 -2.75 3.69
N LEU A 178 42.25 -3.10 2.65
CA LEU A 178 42.66 -3.27 1.27
C LEU A 178 43.25 -1.96 0.72
N HIS A 179 42.54 -0.83 0.91
CA HIS A 179 43.07 0.49 0.51
C HIS A 179 44.45 0.76 1.12
N THR A 180 44.61 0.48 2.42
CA THR A 180 45.85 0.72 3.14
C THR A 180 47.00 -0.14 2.57
N LEU A 181 46.75 -1.43 2.25
CA LEU A 181 47.69 -2.34 1.63
C LEU A 181 48.05 -1.92 0.19
N LEU A 182 47.06 -1.57 -0.61
CA LEU A 182 47.24 -1.14 -1.99
C LEU A 182 48.00 0.21 -2.06
N LEU A 183 47.68 1.14 -1.18
CA LEU A 183 48.33 2.44 -1.11
C LEU A 183 49.80 2.30 -0.66
N ALA A 184 50.08 1.40 0.30
CA ALA A 184 51.40 1.10 0.75
C ALA A 184 52.34 0.62 -0.39
N GLY A 185 51.82 -0.20 -1.30
CA GLY A 185 52.53 -0.68 -2.51
C GLY A 185 52.37 0.18 -3.76
N ARG A 186 51.64 1.31 -3.66
CA ARG A 186 51.39 2.26 -4.77
C ARG A 186 50.61 1.63 -5.93
N SER A 187 49.66 0.72 -5.66
CA SER A 187 48.76 0.14 -6.67
C SER A 187 47.80 1.17 -7.21
N PRO A 188 47.54 1.18 -8.54
CA PRO A 188 46.54 2.05 -9.14
C PRO A 188 45.09 1.74 -8.64
N LEU A 189 44.84 0.52 -8.15
CA LEU A 189 43.57 0.13 -7.57
C LEU A 189 43.25 0.85 -6.25
N ALA A 190 44.27 1.43 -5.56
CA ALA A 190 44.08 2.21 -4.36
C ALA A 190 43.16 3.41 -4.57
N VAL A 191 43.19 4.07 -5.73
CA VAL A 191 42.34 5.21 -6.06
C VAL A 191 40.88 4.77 -6.17
N ARG A 192 40.65 3.68 -6.88
CA ARG A 192 39.29 3.12 -7.06
C ARG A 192 38.68 2.66 -5.74
N VAL A 193 39.47 1.96 -4.90
CA VAL A 193 39.02 1.51 -3.58
C VAL A 193 38.78 2.69 -2.65
N ARG A 194 39.53 3.77 -2.78
CA ARG A 194 39.38 5.01 -2.02
C ARG A 194 37.99 5.66 -2.25
N GLU A 195 37.61 5.84 -3.52
CA GLU A 195 36.31 6.43 -3.86
C GLU A 195 35.14 5.63 -3.25
N GLU A 196 35.29 4.32 -3.19
CA GLU A 196 34.31 3.42 -2.61
C GLU A 196 34.25 3.55 -1.08
N VAL A 197 35.39 3.68 -0.39
CA VAL A 197 35.47 3.81 1.08
C VAL A 197 35.10 5.21 1.57
N GLU A 198 35.45 6.26 0.85
CA GLU A 198 35.07 7.65 1.21
C GLU A 198 33.55 7.84 1.24
N SER A 199 32.81 7.07 0.43
CA SER A 199 31.34 7.06 0.47
C SER A 199 30.75 6.56 1.81
N PHE A 200 31.56 5.89 2.64
CA PHE A 200 31.18 5.38 3.97
C PHE A 200 31.66 6.25 5.14
N GLY A 201 32.32 7.38 4.86
CA GLY A 201 32.79 8.30 5.90
C GLY A 201 33.99 7.80 6.73
N ILE A 202 34.76 6.84 6.23
CA ILE A 202 35.92 6.27 6.93
C ILE A 202 37.18 7.08 6.62
N GLU A 203 37.94 7.49 7.65
CA GLU A 203 39.20 8.18 7.51
C GLU A 203 40.30 7.25 6.98
N LEU A 204 40.78 7.52 5.77
CA LEU A 204 41.80 6.75 5.07
C LEU A 204 43.20 7.35 5.22
N ALA A 205 44.23 6.53 5.07
CA ALA A 205 45.60 7.03 4.88
C ALA A 205 45.70 7.83 3.58
N SER A 206 46.26 9.05 3.63
CA SER A 206 46.38 9.94 2.49
C SER A 206 47.60 9.72 1.65
N THR A 207 48.64 9.09 2.21
CA THR A 207 49.92 8.85 1.54
C THR A 207 50.43 7.42 1.73
N SER A 208 51.21 6.92 0.78
CA SER A 208 51.84 5.59 0.85
C SER A 208 52.72 5.43 2.09
N GLU A 209 53.39 6.49 2.53
CA GLU A 209 54.25 6.47 3.73
C GLU A 209 53.40 6.31 5.00
N ALA A 210 52.29 7.06 5.11
CA ALA A 210 51.38 6.92 6.23
C ALA A 210 50.70 5.52 6.28
N ALA A 211 50.41 4.94 5.12
CA ALA A 211 49.91 3.58 5.01
C ALA A 211 50.93 2.56 5.50
N ARG A 212 52.19 2.68 5.07
CA ARG A 212 53.30 1.83 5.54
C ARG A 212 53.51 1.92 7.05
N GLN A 213 53.50 3.14 7.60
CA GLN A 213 53.60 3.36 9.05
C GLN A 213 52.47 2.70 9.84
N ARG A 214 51.22 2.83 9.38
CA ARG A 214 50.07 2.14 9.99
C ARG A 214 50.26 0.63 10.01
N LEU A 215 50.69 0.02 8.89
CA LEU A 215 50.87 -1.43 8.77
C LEU A 215 52.04 -1.97 9.62
N THR A 216 53.13 -1.19 9.78
CA THR A 216 54.28 -1.60 10.61
C THR A 216 54.10 -1.27 12.10
N ALA A 217 53.28 -0.27 12.46
CA ALA A 217 53.01 0.11 13.86
C ALA A 217 52.08 -0.89 14.56
N ALA A 218 51.36 -1.73 13.86
CA ALA A 218 50.50 -2.76 14.42
C ALA A 218 51.25 -3.95 15.05
N ARG A 219 52.30 -3.63 15.85
CA ARG A 219 53.00 -4.57 16.74
C ARG A 219 52.46 -4.44 18.14
N VAL A 220 51.94 -5.60 18.66
CA VAL A 220 51.48 -5.84 20.05
C VAL A 220 49.99 -5.65 20.25
N ASP A 221 49.27 -6.75 20.01
CA ASP A 221 48.43 -7.33 21.04
C ASP A 221 48.16 -8.82 20.68
N GLY A 222 49.01 -9.66 21.25
CA GLY A 222 48.88 -11.08 21.20
C GLY A 222 47.90 -11.54 22.28
N SER A 223 46.59 -11.40 22.03
CA SER A 223 45.57 -12.18 22.72
C SER A 223 45.18 -13.36 21.86
N PRO A 224 44.99 -14.56 22.43
CA PRO A 224 44.53 -15.71 21.66
C PRO A 224 43.20 -15.38 21.01
N GLY A 225 43.16 -15.41 19.67
CA GLY A 225 42.06 -14.96 18.86
C GLY A 225 40.74 -15.62 19.28
N THR A 226 39.78 -14.79 19.68
CA THR A 226 38.37 -15.19 19.79
C THR A 226 37.93 -15.73 18.43
N SER A 227 37.49 -17.02 18.40
CA SER A 227 37.02 -17.68 17.21
C SER A 227 35.67 -17.10 16.80
N HIS A 228 35.63 -16.32 15.70
CA HIS A 228 34.40 -15.77 15.11
C HIS A 228 34.09 -16.49 13.82
N THR A 229 32.86 -16.99 13.66
CA THR A 229 32.42 -17.73 12.46
C THR A 229 31.45 -16.95 11.58
N LEU A 230 31.41 -15.59 11.71
CA LEU A 230 30.48 -14.76 10.97
C LEU A 230 30.81 -14.78 9.47
N PRO A 231 29.81 -14.96 8.58
CA PRO A 231 29.97 -14.84 7.14
C PRO A 231 30.39 -13.40 6.75
N THR A 232 31.35 -13.28 5.85
CA THR A 232 31.68 -11.99 5.22
C THR A 232 30.55 -11.52 4.33
N ARG A 233 30.27 -10.20 4.32
CA ARG A 233 29.20 -9.62 3.57
C ARG A 233 29.65 -9.14 2.21
N ALA A 234 28.81 -9.43 1.25
CA ALA A 234 29.07 -9.09 -0.13
C ALA A 234 28.47 -7.75 -0.58
N THR A 235 27.60 -7.13 0.22
CA THR A 235 26.91 -5.88 -0.16
C THR A 235 26.71 -4.97 1.03
N SER A 236 26.79 -3.63 0.79
CA SER A 236 26.53 -2.62 1.83
C SER A 236 25.14 -2.78 2.44
N PHE A 237 25.03 -2.52 3.74
CA PHE A 237 23.80 -2.49 4.49
C PHE A 237 23.21 -1.07 4.42
N VAL A 238 21.92 -0.94 4.24
CA VAL A 238 21.25 0.35 4.09
C VAL A 238 20.15 0.50 5.13
N GLY A 239 20.21 1.59 5.91
CA GLY A 239 19.21 1.97 6.90
C GLY A 239 19.14 1.05 8.11
N ARG A 240 17.99 1.08 8.81
CA ARG A 240 17.69 0.26 10.01
C ARG A 240 18.52 0.60 11.24
N ASP A 241 18.96 1.85 11.37
CA ASP A 241 19.78 2.28 12.50
C ASP A 241 19.01 2.17 13.84
N LEU A 242 17.70 2.38 13.80
CA LEU A 242 16.83 2.23 14.97
C LEU A 242 16.72 0.75 15.38
N GLU A 243 16.42 -0.13 14.43
CA GLU A 243 16.31 -1.56 14.69
C GLU A 243 17.64 -2.15 15.19
N LEU A 244 18.77 -1.71 14.66
CA LEU A 244 20.10 -2.11 15.14
C LEU A 244 20.30 -1.72 16.60
N THR A 245 19.93 -0.49 16.96
CA THR A 245 20.05 0.01 18.34
C THR A 245 19.11 -0.73 19.29
N GLU A 246 17.85 -0.94 18.89
CA GLU A 246 16.85 -1.63 19.71
C GLU A 246 17.24 -3.10 19.96
N ILE A 247 17.67 -3.83 18.90
CA ILE A 247 18.10 -5.23 19.05
C ILE A 247 19.36 -5.30 19.92
N GLY A 248 20.31 -4.37 19.71
CA GLY A 248 21.50 -4.28 20.55
C GLY A 248 21.18 -4.08 22.02
N THR A 249 20.21 -3.20 22.32
CA THR A 249 19.71 -2.95 23.66
C THR A 249 19.03 -4.19 24.25
N LEU A 250 18.19 -4.87 23.50
CA LEU A 250 17.54 -6.12 23.92
C LEU A 250 18.58 -7.20 24.30
N LEU A 251 19.61 -7.37 23.49
CA LEU A 251 20.68 -8.36 23.74
C LEU A 251 21.54 -8.00 24.97
N ALA A 252 21.61 -6.73 25.35
CA ALA A 252 22.33 -6.28 26.55
C ALA A 252 21.55 -6.49 27.85
N HIS A 253 20.22 -6.60 27.80
CA HIS A 253 19.37 -6.87 28.96
C HIS A 253 19.37 -8.33 29.38
N ASP A 254 19.22 -8.58 30.68
CA ASP A 254 19.20 -9.96 31.25
C ASP A 254 18.02 -10.78 30.74
N ASP A 255 16.89 -10.16 30.45
CA ASP A 255 15.71 -10.81 29.85
C ASP A 255 15.88 -11.12 28.38
N GLY A 256 16.83 -10.49 27.66
CA GLY A 256 17.08 -10.65 26.22
C GLY A 256 17.92 -11.90 25.85
N ARG A 257 17.71 -13.04 26.53
CA ARG A 257 18.51 -14.27 26.30
C ARG A 257 18.18 -14.93 24.97
N LEU A 258 16.95 -14.80 24.50
CA LEU A 258 16.48 -15.38 23.23
C LEU A 258 15.68 -14.31 22.48
N VAL A 259 16.29 -13.69 21.50
CA VAL A 259 15.66 -12.69 20.63
C VAL A 259 15.38 -13.31 19.26
N THR A 260 14.11 -13.31 18.83
CA THR A 260 13.69 -13.86 17.55
C THR A 260 13.32 -12.73 16.60
N LEU A 261 14.05 -12.60 15.49
CA LEU A 261 13.70 -11.72 14.38
C LEU A 261 12.66 -12.39 13.49
N VAL A 262 11.42 -11.89 13.53
CA VAL A 262 10.30 -12.46 12.79
C VAL A 262 9.89 -11.54 11.64
N GLY A 263 9.57 -12.10 10.48
CA GLY A 263 9.09 -11.33 9.33
C GLY A 263 9.03 -12.16 8.05
N PRO A 264 8.43 -11.61 6.98
CA PRO A 264 8.26 -12.32 5.72
C PRO A 264 9.58 -12.66 5.01
N GLY A 265 9.50 -13.55 4.02
CA GLY A 265 10.64 -13.83 3.14
C GLY A 265 11.08 -12.57 2.37
N GLY A 266 12.39 -12.35 2.27
CA GLY A 266 12.93 -11.19 1.54
C GLY A 266 12.98 -9.87 2.31
N VAL A 267 12.51 -9.82 3.58
CA VAL A 267 12.55 -8.62 4.42
C VAL A 267 13.95 -8.29 4.97
N GLY A 268 14.91 -9.20 4.85
CA GLY A 268 16.29 -8.98 5.27
C GLY A 268 16.62 -9.37 6.70
N LYS A 269 15.88 -10.30 7.33
CA LYS A 269 16.15 -10.81 8.70
C LYS A 269 17.59 -11.25 8.92
N THR A 270 18.07 -12.15 8.07
CA THR A 270 19.44 -12.67 8.13
C THR A 270 20.46 -11.54 8.00
N ARG A 271 20.24 -10.58 7.11
CA ARG A 271 21.13 -9.42 6.94
C ARG A 271 21.15 -8.53 8.18
N LEU A 272 19.98 -8.25 8.76
CA LEU A 272 19.86 -7.45 9.98
C LEU A 272 20.55 -8.17 11.14
N ALA A 273 20.29 -9.46 11.33
CA ALA A 273 20.92 -10.26 12.39
C ALA A 273 22.44 -10.31 12.26
N LEU A 274 22.96 -10.47 11.04
CA LEU A 274 24.40 -10.41 10.77
C LEU A 274 24.98 -9.02 11.07
N GLN A 275 24.25 -7.92 10.74
CA GLN A 275 24.69 -6.57 11.07
C GLN A 275 24.79 -6.36 12.58
N VAL A 276 23.76 -6.78 13.30
CA VAL A 276 23.79 -6.75 14.77
C VAL A 276 24.99 -7.55 15.29
N ALA A 277 25.20 -8.77 14.79
CA ALA A 277 26.32 -9.61 15.22
C ALA A 277 27.69 -8.97 14.94
N HIS A 278 27.86 -8.31 13.79
CA HIS A 278 29.09 -7.59 13.48
C HIS A 278 29.30 -6.37 14.37
N GLU A 279 28.24 -5.63 14.70
CA GLU A 279 28.32 -4.49 15.62
C GLU A 279 28.64 -4.92 17.03
N GLN A 280 27.98 -5.98 17.53
CA GLN A 280 28.26 -6.54 18.85
C GLN A 280 29.71 -7.04 18.93
N ARG A 281 30.24 -7.62 17.87
CA ARG A 281 31.65 -7.99 17.76
C ARG A 281 32.57 -6.76 17.82
N ARG A 282 32.25 -5.70 17.07
CA ARG A 282 33.04 -4.45 17.07
C ARG A 282 33.07 -3.78 18.45
N LEU A 283 31.94 -3.82 19.15
CA LEU A 283 31.83 -3.30 20.51
C LEU A 283 32.47 -4.22 21.57
N ASN A 284 32.94 -5.40 21.18
CA ASN A 284 33.45 -6.45 22.09
C ASN A 284 32.46 -6.80 23.24
N ALA A 285 31.16 -6.73 22.94
CA ALA A 285 30.11 -6.98 23.92
C ALA A 285 30.07 -8.46 24.39
N PHE A 286 30.56 -9.36 23.55
CA PHE A 286 30.63 -10.81 23.81
C PHE A 286 32.09 -11.28 23.70
N PRO A 287 32.90 -11.17 24.77
CA PRO A 287 34.33 -11.40 24.73
C PRO A 287 34.71 -12.86 24.39
N ASP A 288 33.85 -13.84 24.66
CA ASP A 288 34.12 -15.24 24.38
C ASP A 288 33.69 -15.67 22.96
N GLY A 289 33.10 -14.76 22.15
CA GLY A 289 32.88 -14.94 20.73
C GLY A 289 31.47 -14.66 20.23
N VAL A 290 31.40 -14.48 18.90
CA VAL A 290 30.16 -14.31 18.15
C VAL A 290 30.13 -15.40 17.06
N TYR A 291 29.10 -16.24 17.07
CA TYR A 291 29.01 -17.44 16.25
C TYR A 291 27.78 -17.42 15.34
N PHE A 292 27.92 -17.93 14.11
CA PHE A 292 26.84 -18.07 13.14
C PHE A 292 26.51 -19.54 12.91
N VAL A 293 25.26 -19.93 13.18
CA VAL A 293 24.75 -21.31 13.04
C VAL A 293 23.70 -21.32 11.91
N PRO A 294 24.07 -21.72 10.68
CA PRO A 294 23.13 -21.82 9.58
C PRO A 294 22.28 -23.08 9.71
N LEU A 295 20.96 -22.93 9.90
CA LEU A 295 20.05 -24.07 9.99
C LEU A 295 19.40 -24.44 8.65
N ALA A 296 19.45 -23.56 7.65
CA ALA A 296 18.82 -23.79 6.35
C ALA A 296 19.16 -25.14 5.68
N PRO A 297 20.36 -25.74 5.85
CA PRO A 297 20.67 -27.05 5.31
C PRO A 297 20.09 -28.22 6.09
N LEU A 298 19.71 -28.02 7.34
CA LEU A 298 19.28 -29.06 8.21
C LEU A 298 17.84 -29.51 7.90
N ARG A 299 17.56 -30.80 8.01
CA ARG A 299 16.23 -31.39 7.76
C ARG A 299 15.57 -31.98 9.00
N SER A 300 16.27 -31.96 10.12
CA SER A 300 15.76 -32.50 11.36
C SER A 300 16.15 -31.61 12.52
N ALA A 301 15.21 -31.31 13.38
CA ALA A 301 15.45 -30.55 14.60
C ALA A 301 16.51 -31.21 15.50
N ARG A 302 16.70 -32.56 15.42
CA ARG A 302 17.76 -33.27 16.14
C ARG A 302 19.17 -32.85 15.72
N ALA A 303 19.35 -32.34 14.51
CA ALA A 303 20.66 -31.93 14.00
C ALA A 303 21.10 -30.54 14.50
N ILE A 304 20.20 -29.74 15.10
CA ILE A 304 20.50 -28.39 15.58
C ILE A 304 21.64 -28.42 16.61
N ALA A 305 21.55 -29.28 17.62
CA ALA A 305 22.57 -29.36 18.64
C ALA A 305 23.94 -29.78 18.07
N SER A 306 23.97 -30.71 17.10
CA SER A 306 25.21 -31.10 16.42
C SER A 306 25.80 -29.93 15.62
N SER A 307 24.97 -29.20 14.91
CA SER A 307 25.42 -28.01 14.17
C SER A 307 25.99 -26.89 15.09
N ILE A 308 25.45 -26.74 16.29
CA ILE A 308 26.02 -25.86 17.31
C ILE A 308 27.41 -26.35 17.76
N VAL A 309 27.56 -27.65 18.04
CA VAL A 309 28.85 -28.25 18.43
C VAL A 309 29.90 -28.07 17.34
N ASP A 310 29.51 -28.31 16.07
CA ASP A 310 30.38 -28.09 14.90
C ASP A 310 30.80 -26.62 14.75
N THR A 311 29.86 -25.71 14.94
CA THR A 311 30.10 -24.25 14.87
C THR A 311 31.06 -23.80 15.98
N LEU A 312 30.99 -24.39 17.16
CA LEU A 312 31.91 -24.11 18.26
C LEU A 312 33.31 -24.74 18.05
N GLY A 313 33.49 -25.51 16.98
CA GLY A 313 34.76 -26.16 16.66
C GLY A 313 35.13 -27.29 17.63
N LEU A 314 34.15 -27.94 18.25
CA LEU A 314 34.38 -28.98 19.24
C LEU A 314 34.44 -30.36 18.60
N PRO A 315 35.34 -31.23 19.01
CA PRO A 315 35.31 -32.63 18.57
C PRO A 315 34.05 -33.32 19.14
N VAL A 316 33.33 -34.04 18.29
CA VAL A 316 32.12 -34.75 18.69
C VAL A 316 32.52 -35.90 19.67
N ASP A 317 32.05 -35.80 20.93
CA ASP A 317 32.17 -36.89 21.88
C ASP A 317 30.96 -37.85 21.75
N PRO A 318 31.15 -39.10 21.27
CA PRO A 318 30.06 -40.02 21.08
C PRO A 318 29.39 -40.50 22.38
N ARG A 319 29.96 -40.14 23.54
CA ARG A 319 29.45 -40.50 24.86
C ARG A 319 28.45 -39.50 25.41
N LEU A 320 28.43 -38.28 24.87
CA LEU A 320 27.55 -37.18 25.30
C LEU A 320 26.50 -36.87 24.24
N ALA A 321 25.31 -36.58 24.70
CA ALA A 321 24.30 -36.00 23.77
C ALA A 321 24.81 -34.66 23.25
N PRO A 322 24.64 -34.31 21.93
CA PRO A 322 25.16 -33.07 21.37
C PRO A 322 24.74 -31.82 22.13
N LEU A 323 23.51 -31.77 22.65
CA LEU A 323 23.02 -30.64 23.44
C LEU A 323 23.78 -30.47 24.78
N GLU A 324 24.10 -31.59 25.45
CA GLU A 324 24.88 -31.57 26.69
C GLU A 324 26.33 -31.18 26.41
N GLN A 325 26.89 -31.60 25.27
CA GLN A 325 28.20 -31.21 24.84
C GLN A 325 28.27 -29.70 24.55
N ALA A 326 27.29 -29.13 23.83
CA ALA A 326 27.18 -27.70 23.57
C ALA A 326 27.05 -26.94 24.90
N ARG A 327 26.18 -27.40 25.80
CA ARG A 327 25.99 -26.81 27.13
C ARG A 327 27.28 -26.78 27.96
N ALA A 328 28.01 -27.85 28.02
CA ALA A 328 29.25 -27.94 28.77
C ALA A 328 30.33 -27.02 28.19
N ALA A 329 30.41 -26.89 26.89
CA ALA A 329 31.37 -26.04 26.21
C ALA A 329 31.03 -24.54 26.35
N ILE A 330 29.77 -24.18 26.33
CA ILE A 330 29.32 -22.79 26.50
C ILE A 330 29.45 -22.39 27.98
N GLY A 331 28.87 -23.15 28.90
CA GLY A 331 28.98 -22.96 30.34
C GLY A 331 28.68 -21.53 30.77
N GLN A 332 29.68 -20.82 31.33
CA GLN A 332 29.59 -19.44 31.79
C GLN A 332 30.13 -18.41 30.79
N ARG A 333 30.48 -18.83 29.57
CA ARG A 333 31.05 -17.93 28.55
C ARG A 333 30.02 -16.91 28.07
N ALA A 334 30.45 -15.68 27.86
CA ALA A 334 29.65 -14.60 27.31
C ALA A 334 29.69 -14.67 25.76
N LEU A 335 28.73 -15.37 25.18
CA LEU A 335 28.66 -15.63 23.74
C LEU A 335 27.39 -15.04 23.12
N LEU A 336 27.52 -14.55 21.88
CA LEU A 336 26.37 -14.33 21.00
C LEU A 336 26.33 -15.43 19.93
N MET A 337 25.19 -16.09 19.82
CA MET A 337 24.97 -17.12 18.80
C MET A 337 23.82 -16.69 17.90
N LEU A 338 24.12 -16.43 16.64
CA LEU A 338 23.14 -16.14 15.59
C LEU A 338 22.71 -17.45 14.95
N VAL A 339 21.44 -17.81 15.13
CA VAL A 339 20.81 -19.02 14.60
C VAL A 339 19.90 -18.64 13.43
N ASP A 340 20.27 -19.00 12.21
CA ASP A 340 19.60 -18.50 11.00
C ASP A 340 18.66 -19.52 10.37
N SER A 341 17.43 -19.07 10.02
CA SER A 341 16.40 -19.82 9.29
C SER A 341 15.84 -21.02 10.05
N LEU A 342 15.25 -20.80 11.23
CA LEU A 342 14.67 -21.86 12.08
C LEU A 342 13.27 -22.34 11.62
N GLU A 343 12.57 -21.60 10.77
CA GLU A 343 11.16 -21.81 10.41
C GLU A 343 10.77 -23.21 9.94
N HIS A 344 11.69 -23.99 9.43
CA HIS A 344 11.45 -25.36 8.98
C HIS A 344 11.83 -26.42 10.02
N LEU A 345 12.31 -26.00 11.20
CA LEU A 345 12.77 -26.85 12.31
C LEU A 345 12.14 -26.43 13.64
N MET A 346 10.90 -26.00 13.65
CA MET A 346 10.22 -25.44 14.83
C MET A 346 10.20 -26.38 16.04
N ASP A 347 10.16 -27.69 15.82
CA ASP A 347 10.31 -28.71 16.90
C ASP A 347 11.63 -28.56 17.68
N GLY A 348 12.60 -27.87 17.12
CA GLY A 348 13.90 -27.60 17.74
C GLY A 348 13.95 -26.37 18.64
N ALA A 349 12.92 -25.56 18.68
CA ALA A 349 12.87 -24.33 19.49
C ALA A 349 13.08 -24.63 20.99
N ALA A 350 12.51 -25.72 21.48
CA ALA A 350 12.69 -26.19 22.85
C ALA A 350 14.15 -26.55 23.20
N GLN A 351 14.98 -26.90 22.22
CA GLN A 351 16.41 -27.15 22.45
C GLN A 351 17.15 -25.82 22.66
N LEU A 352 16.85 -24.83 21.86
CA LEU A 352 17.43 -23.46 22.00
C LEU A 352 17.03 -22.83 23.34
N GLN A 353 15.77 -22.97 23.75
CA GLN A 353 15.29 -22.50 25.06
C GLN A 353 16.06 -23.19 26.20
N ARG A 354 16.22 -24.54 26.16
CA ARG A 354 16.98 -25.27 27.18
C ARG A 354 18.44 -24.82 27.26
N LEU A 355 19.03 -24.50 26.10
CA LEU A 355 20.40 -24.00 26.03
C LEU A 355 20.51 -22.57 26.64
N ALA A 356 19.60 -21.69 26.28
CA ALA A 356 19.54 -20.34 26.82
C ALA A 356 19.31 -20.32 28.34
N SER A 357 18.43 -21.23 28.83
CA SER A 357 18.15 -21.35 30.26
C SER A 357 19.34 -21.94 31.06
N ALA A 358 20.10 -22.85 30.45
CA ALA A 358 21.22 -23.52 31.10
C ALA A 358 22.53 -22.69 31.07
N CYS A 359 22.68 -21.75 30.16
CA CYS A 359 23.88 -20.95 29.95
C CYS A 359 23.54 -19.44 30.17
N PRO A 360 23.78 -18.88 31.37
CA PRO A 360 23.25 -17.56 31.76
C PRO A 360 23.82 -16.40 30.94
N ASN A 361 25.04 -16.52 30.42
CA ASN A 361 25.71 -15.46 29.64
C ASN A 361 25.59 -15.70 28.12
N LEU A 362 24.88 -16.74 27.68
CA LEU A 362 24.56 -16.97 26.28
C LEU A 362 23.43 -16.04 25.83
N ARG A 363 23.62 -15.38 24.69
CA ARG A 363 22.55 -14.68 23.96
C ARG A 363 22.32 -15.37 22.63
N LEU A 364 21.05 -15.66 22.35
CA LEU A 364 20.60 -16.27 21.09
C LEU A 364 19.85 -15.21 20.28
N LEU A 365 20.34 -14.95 19.06
CA LEU A 365 19.63 -14.13 18.08
C LEU A 365 19.16 -15.07 16.96
N VAL A 366 17.86 -15.30 16.88
CA VAL A 366 17.27 -16.27 15.97
C VAL A 366 16.56 -15.56 14.82
N THR A 367 16.70 -16.04 13.60
CA THR A 367 15.85 -15.58 12.50
C THR A 367 14.83 -16.64 12.15
N SER A 368 13.56 -16.22 12.01
CA SER A 368 12.47 -17.12 11.66
C SER A 368 11.37 -16.37 10.89
N ARG A 369 10.52 -17.06 10.15
CA ARG A 369 9.30 -16.49 9.54
C ARG A 369 8.13 -16.44 10.50
N GLU A 370 8.19 -17.23 11.59
CA GLU A 370 7.17 -17.31 12.63
C GLU A 370 7.80 -17.32 14.02
N ARG A 371 7.00 -17.06 15.04
CA ARG A 371 7.42 -17.08 16.45
C ARG A 371 7.78 -18.50 16.87
N LEU A 372 8.70 -18.62 17.83
CA LEU A 372 9.11 -19.92 18.36
C LEU A 372 8.13 -20.47 19.42
N HIS A 373 7.27 -19.61 19.97
CA HIS A 373 6.30 -19.93 21.03
C HIS A 373 6.96 -20.57 22.28
N VAL A 374 8.09 -20.02 22.72
CA VAL A 374 8.78 -20.44 23.93
C VAL A 374 8.78 -19.31 24.98
N GLU A 375 8.79 -19.67 26.29
CA GLU A 375 8.56 -18.74 27.41
C GLU A 375 9.53 -17.55 27.47
N GLN A 376 10.78 -17.72 27.05
CA GLN A 376 11.83 -16.68 27.15
C GLN A 376 12.05 -15.96 25.83
N GLU A 377 11.12 -16.07 24.88
CA GLU A 377 11.24 -15.49 23.57
C GLU A 377 10.89 -13.99 23.58
N HIS A 378 11.86 -13.15 23.23
CA HIS A 378 11.63 -11.77 22.83
C HIS A 378 11.44 -11.69 21.32
N VAL A 379 10.22 -11.35 20.87
CA VAL A 379 9.90 -11.25 19.46
C VAL A 379 10.15 -9.85 18.94
N PHE A 380 11.05 -9.72 17.98
CA PHE A 380 11.28 -8.49 17.23
C PHE A 380 10.73 -8.64 15.80
N VAL A 381 9.70 -7.85 15.46
CA VAL A 381 9.07 -7.91 14.14
C VAL A 381 9.84 -7.03 13.16
N VAL A 382 10.41 -7.67 12.13
CA VAL A 382 11.15 -6.98 11.06
C VAL A 382 10.20 -6.60 9.93
N SER A 383 9.99 -5.30 9.72
CA SER A 383 9.18 -4.74 8.64
C SER A 383 10.03 -4.39 7.41
N GLY A 384 9.39 -4.00 6.30
CA GLY A 384 10.08 -3.42 5.15
C GLY A 384 10.81 -2.11 5.51
N LEU A 385 11.71 -1.67 4.65
CA LEU A 385 12.41 -0.38 4.82
C LEU A 385 11.41 0.78 4.75
N PRO A 386 11.57 1.83 5.57
CA PRO A 386 10.69 2.98 5.56
C PRO A 386 10.77 3.75 4.23
N TYR A 387 9.62 4.28 3.81
CA TYR A 387 9.47 5.14 2.61
C TYR A 387 8.43 6.23 2.87
N PRO A 388 8.53 7.41 2.23
CA PRO A 388 7.57 8.50 2.38
C PRO A 388 6.20 8.18 1.78
N PRO A 389 5.16 8.96 2.13
CA PRO A 389 3.86 8.91 1.46
C PRO A 389 3.96 9.13 -0.05
N ALA A 390 2.96 8.66 -0.81
CA ALA A 390 2.98 8.70 -2.28
C ALA A 390 2.85 10.13 -2.87
N ASP A 391 2.38 11.08 -2.09
CA ASP A 391 2.19 12.49 -2.40
C ASP A 391 3.40 13.37 -2.01
N GLU A 392 4.42 12.80 -1.39
CA GLU A 392 5.67 13.50 -1.09
C GLU A 392 6.38 13.89 -2.39
N THR A 393 6.77 15.17 -2.49
CA THR A 393 7.37 15.76 -3.69
C THR A 393 8.74 16.38 -3.44
N ASP A 394 9.17 16.49 -2.18
CA ASP A 394 10.48 17.02 -1.84
C ASP A 394 11.59 15.99 -2.17
N PRO A 395 12.48 16.29 -3.15
CA PRO A 395 13.51 15.35 -3.57
C PRO A 395 14.49 14.97 -2.45
N GLU A 396 14.74 15.88 -1.49
CA GLU A 396 15.65 15.64 -0.39
C GLU A 396 15.06 14.64 0.61
N THR A 397 13.82 14.82 0.99
CA THR A 397 13.06 13.91 1.87
C THR A 397 12.93 12.53 1.23
N VAL A 398 12.57 12.46 -0.05
CA VAL A 398 12.45 11.20 -0.79
C VAL A 398 13.82 10.50 -0.88
N GLY A 399 14.88 11.24 -1.21
CA GLY A 399 16.24 10.68 -1.38
C GLY A 399 16.87 10.16 -0.09
N ARG A 400 16.44 10.64 1.08
CA ARG A 400 16.92 10.19 2.40
C ARG A 400 16.27 8.90 2.89
N ALA A 401 15.12 8.52 2.35
CA ALA A 401 14.40 7.34 2.79
C ALA A 401 15.15 6.04 2.44
N ASP A 402 15.24 5.12 3.38
CA ASP A 402 16.06 3.91 3.27
C ASP A 402 15.65 3.02 2.10
N ALA A 403 14.34 2.87 1.85
CA ALA A 403 13.85 2.10 0.71
C ALA A 403 14.30 2.71 -0.62
N VAL A 404 14.25 4.04 -0.75
CA VAL A 404 14.69 4.76 -1.95
C VAL A 404 16.21 4.70 -2.10
N ARG A 405 16.95 4.88 -0.99
CA ARG A 405 18.41 4.73 -0.97
C ARG A 405 18.86 3.36 -1.47
N LEU A 406 18.19 2.30 -0.98
CA LEU A 406 18.48 0.94 -1.44
C LEU A 406 18.18 0.78 -2.93
N PHE A 407 17.00 1.23 -3.39
CA PHE A 407 16.63 1.17 -4.81
C PHE A 407 17.67 1.88 -5.69
N VAL A 408 18.00 3.13 -5.38
CA VAL A 408 18.98 3.94 -6.14
C VAL A 408 20.35 3.27 -6.15
N GLN A 409 20.80 2.75 -5.02
CA GLN A 409 22.10 2.07 -4.92
C GLN A 409 22.14 0.83 -5.83
N ARG A 410 21.05 0.04 -5.87
CA ARG A 410 20.95 -1.14 -6.73
C ARG A 410 20.75 -0.78 -8.19
N ALA A 411 19.99 0.28 -8.48
CA ALA A 411 19.83 0.83 -9.82
C ALA A 411 21.17 1.29 -10.42
N ARG A 412 22.02 1.96 -9.64
CA ARG A 412 23.38 2.34 -10.05
C ARG A 412 24.28 1.16 -10.34
N ARG A 413 24.10 0.03 -9.68
CA ARG A 413 24.82 -1.21 -10.00
C ARG A 413 24.34 -1.83 -11.32
N ALA A 414 23.04 -1.77 -11.58
CA ALA A 414 22.45 -2.29 -12.82
C ALA A 414 22.75 -1.38 -14.01
N LEU A 415 22.73 -0.05 -13.81
CA LEU A 415 22.99 0.98 -14.80
C LEU A 415 23.95 2.02 -14.21
N PRO A 416 25.28 1.90 -14.47
CA PRO A 416 26.25 2.91 -14.07
C PRO A 416 25.86 4.28 -14.64
N GLY A 417 25.70 5.30 -13.78
CA GLY A 417 25.22 6.62 -14.17
C GLY A 417 23.75 6.87 -13.92
N PHE A 418 23.00 5.92 -13.36
CA PHE A 418 21.62 6.15 -12.93
C PHE A 418 21.58 7.27 -11.88
N THR A 419 20.77 8.29 -12.16
CA THR A 419 20.47 9.40 -11.24
C THR A 419 18.95 9.47 -11.07
N LEU A 420 18.51 9.69 -9.86
CA LEU A 420 17.08 9.87 -9.56
C LEU A 420 16.64 11.24 -10.07
N ALA A 421 15.95 11.29 -11.20
CA ALA A 421 15.39 12.50 -11.76
C ALA A 421 14.11 12.90 -11.03
N SER A 422 13.70 14.17 -11.13
CA SER A 422 12.44 14.66 -10.52
C SER A 422 11.22 13.88 -10.97
N ASP A 423 11.17 13.48 -12.24
CA ASP A 423 10.08 12.70 -12.83
C ASP A 423 10.04 11.25 -12.33
N ASP A 424 11.17 10.72 -11.84
CA ASP A 424 11.27 9.35 -11.29
C ASP A 424 10.84 9.26 -9.82
N LEU A 425 10.71 10.37 -9.10
CA LEU A 425 10.39 10.37 -7.66
C LEU A 425 9.08 9.63 -7.38
N ARG A 426 7.99 10.02 -8.03
CA ARG A 426 6.69 9.36 -7.87
C ARG A 426 6.70 7.88 -8.29
N PRO A 427 7.25 7.50 -9.45
CA PRO A 427 7.42 6.10 -9.83
C PRO A 427 8.21 5.28 -8.81
N VAL A 428 9.32 5.79 -8.27
CA VAL A 428 10.11 5.08 -7.24
C VAL A 428 9.31 4.91 -5.95
N LEU A 429 8.62 5.96 -5.48
CA LEU A 429 7.74 5.84 -4.31
C LEU A 429 6.61 4.83 -4.53
N ARG A 430 6.05 4.78 -5.75
CA ARG A 430 5.05 3.77 -6.11
C ARG A 430 5.65 2.36 -6.06
N ILE A 431 6.86 2.13 -6.57
CA ILE A 431 7.56 0.86 -6.43
C ILE A 431 7.76 0.51 -4.95
N CYS A 432 8.29 1.45 -4.14
CA CYS A 432 8.50 1.23 -2.71
C CYS A 432 7.21 0.78 -2.01
N ARG A 433 6.09 1.40 -2.34
CA ARG A 433 4.77 1.05 -1.81
C ARG A 433 4.29 -0.33 -2.30
N LEU A 434 4.40 -0.62 -3.59
CA LEU A 434 3.97 -1.90 -4.18
C LEU A 434 4.73 -3.09 -3.57
N VAL A 435 6.04 -2.93 -3.33
CA VAL A 435 6.86 -3.95 -2.68
C VAL A 435 6.93 -3.77 -1.15
N GLU A 436 6.19 -2.79 -0.57
CA GLU A 436 6.15 -2.46 0.87
C GLU A 436 7.52 -2.33 1.52
N GLY A 437 8.45 -1.72 0.81
CA GLY A 437 9.83 -1.55 1.28
C GLY A 437 10.62 -2.85 1.46
N LEU A 438 10.15 -3.99 0.94
CA LEU A 438 10.87 -5.26 1.01
C LEU A 438 12.20 -5.17 0.26
N PRO A 439 13.37 -5.32 0.94
CA PRO A 439 14.67 -5.17 0.30
C PRO A 439 14.84 -6.03 -0.95
N LEU A 440 14.43 -7.30 -0.91
CA LEU A 440 14.51 -8.18 -2.07
C LEU A 440 13.65 -7.67 -3.24
N GLY A 441 12.46 -7.13 -2.96
CA GLY A 441 11.59 -6.54 -3.98
C GLY A 441 12.21 -5.30 -4.62
N LEU A 442 12.80 -4.44 -3.82
CA LEU A 442 13.51 -3.25 -4.29
C LEU A 442 14.74 -3.59 -5.13
N GLU A 443 15.54 -4.58 -4.71
CA GLU A 443 16.72 -5.04 -5.46
C GLU A 443 16.33 -5.64 -6.81
N LEU A 444 15.27 -6.46 -6.85
CA LEU A 444 14.77 -7.04 -8.09
C LEU A 444 14.19 -5.97 -9.01
N ALA A 445 13.37 -5.05 -8.50
CA ALA A 445 12.84 -3.93 -9.28
C ALA A 445 13.95 -3.05 -9.86
N ALA A 446 14.95 -2.70 -9.05
CA ALA A 446 16.09 -1.89 -9.48
C ALA A 446 16.94 -2.56 -10.58
N SER A 447 16.94 -3.88 -10.69
CA SER A 447 17.66 -4.59 -11.75
C SER A 447 17.09 -4.34 -13.16
N TRP A 448 15.83 -3.90 -13.27
CA TRP A 448 15.13 -3.64 -14.53
C TRP A 448 15.38 -2.24 -15.09
N VAL A 449 16.01 -1.30 -14.34
CA VAL A 449 16.26 0.08 -14.83
C VAL A 449 17.14 0.14 -16.07
N ARG A 450 17.91 -0.91 -16.34
CA ARG A 450 18.71 -1.06 -17.57
C ARG A 450 17.89 -1.35 -18.84
N LEU A 451 16.63 -1.79 -18.69
CA LEU A 451 15.77 -2.28 -19.77
C LEU A 451 14.54 -1.42 -20.00
N MET A 452 14.02 -0.78 -18.96
CA MET A 452 12.80 0.01 -19.03
C MET A 452 12.81 1.19 -18.03
N PRO A 453 12.05 2.28 -18.30
CA PRO A 453 11.87 3.41 -17.42
C PRO A 453 11.25 3.00 -16.08
N VAL A 454 11.54 3.75 -15.02
CA VAL A 454 11.05 3.46 -13.65
C VAL A 454 9.52 3.40 -13.58
N ALA A 455 8.83 4.26 -14.32
CA ALA A 455 7.36 4.26 -14.39
C ALA A 455 6.80 2.95 -14.95
N GLU A 456 7.40 2.42 -16.01
CA GLU A 456 7.00 1.14 -16.63
C GLU A 456 7.28 -0.05 -15.69
N ILE A 457 8.37 0.02 -14.89
CA ILE A 457 8.66 -0.98 -13.86
C ILE A 457 7.53 -1.00 -12.82
N ALA A 458 7.09 0.17 -12.35
CA ALA A 458 5.99 0.28 -11.40
C ALA A 458 4.68 -0.33 -11.98
N ASP A 459 4.35 -0.02 -13.23
CA ASP A 459 3.17 -0.56 -13.91
C ASP A 459 3.25 -2.08 -14.11
N ALA A 460 4.43 -2.60 -14.39
CA ALA A 460 4.65 -4.02 -14.56
C ALA A 460 4.49 -4.79 -13.23
N ILE A 461 5.05 -4.28 -12.13
CA ILE A 461 4.91 -4.87 -10.79
C ILE A 461 3.45 -4.87 -10.31
N GLU A 462 2.71 -3.81 -10.62
CA GLU A 462 1.29 -3.72 -10.25
C GLU A 462 0.43 -4.77 -10.97
N ARG A 463 0.81 -5.12 -12.20
CA ARG A 463 0.13 -6.14 -13.02
C ARG A 463 0.50 -7.55 -12.61
N ASP A 464 1.78 -7.83 -12.38
CA ASP A 464 2.27 -9.18 -12.14
C ASP A 464 3.54 -9.20 -11.26
N ILE A 465 3.48 -9.97 -10.16
CA ILE A 465 4.63 -10.21 -9.26
C ILE A 465 5.79 -10.94 -9.96
N ASP A 466 5.52 -11.72 -11.01
CA ASP A 466 6.53 -12.51 -11.69
C ASP A 466 7.58 -11.64 -12.42
N VAL A 467 7.28 -10.36 -12.63
CA VAL A 467 8.27 -9.37 -13.08
C VAL A 467 9.42 -9.22 -12.08
N LEU A 468 9.16 -9.44 -10.77
CA LEU A 468 10.18 -9.39 -9.73
C LEU A 468 11.00 -10.68 -9.69
N ALA A 469 11.69 -10.95 -10.81
CA ALA A 469 12.62 -12.07 -10.96
C ALA A 469 13.97 -11.56 -11.47
N SER A 470 15.06 -12.20 -11.00
CA SER A 470 16.42 -11.92 -11.42
C SER A 470 16.92 -12.97 -12.41
N SER A 471 17.64 -12.52 -13.43
CA SER A 471 18.40 -13.38 -14.33
C SER A 471 19.77 -13.80 -13.75
N ALA A 472 20.10 -13.39 -12.53
CA ALA A 472 21.37 -13.71 -11.87
C ALA A 472 21.47 -15.22 -11.64
N ARG A 473 22.46 -15.85 -12.29
CA ARG A 473 22.68 -17.30 -12.22
C ARG A 473 23.28 -17.74 -10.87
N ASP A 474 23.86 -16.79 -10.14
CA ASP A 474 24.65 -17.04 -8.92
C ASP A 474 23.83 -16.93 -7.64
N ALA A 475 22.58 -16.38 -7.70
CA ALA A 475 21.71 -16.25 -6.55
C ALA A 475 20.96 -17.55 -6.25
N PRO A 476 20.73 -17.90 -4.95
CA PRO A 476 19.84 -18.99 -4.55
C PRO A 476 18.46 -18.84 -5.16
N ALA A 477 17.78 -19.95 -5.48
CA ALA A 477 16.48 -19.91 -6.14
C ALA A 477 15.44 -19.05 -5.36
N ARG A 478 15.45 -19.11 -4.03
CA ARG A 478 14.60 -18.28 -3.13
C ARG A 478 14.89 -16.77 -3.21
N HIS A 479 16.07 -16.37 -3.73
CA HIS A 479 16.44 -14.97 -3.90
C HIS A 479 16.34 -14.51 -5.36
N ARG A 480 16.09 -15.44 -6.30
CA ARG A 480 15.95 -15.10 -7.73
C ARG A 480 14.59 -14.51 -8.06
N SER A 481 13.56 -14.78 -7.26
CA SER A 481 12.26 -14.13 -7.43
C SER A 481 11.52 -14.04 -6.09
N LEU A 482 10.70 -13.02 -5.95
CA LEU A 482 9.80 -12.89 -4.80
C LEU A 482 8.77 -14.02 -4.76
N ARG A 483 8.32 -14.50 -5.93
CA ARG A 483 7.43 -15.65 -6.02
C ARG A 483 8.05 -16.88 -5.34
N ALA A 484 9.32 -17.21 -5.63
CA ALA A 484 9.99 -18.34 -5.00
C ALA A 484 10.09 -18.20 -3.46
N ALA A 485 10.29 -16.98 -2.96
CA ALA A 485 10.28 -16.70 -1.54
C ALA A 485 8.90 -16.92 -0.90
N PHE A 486 7.82 -16.56 -1.57
CA PHE A 486 6.45 -16.82 -1.11
C PHE A 486 6.04 -18.29 -1.27
N GLU A 487 6.46 -18.96 -2.34
CA GLU A 487 6.19 -20.39 -2.57
C GLU A 487 6.76 -21.25 -1.44
N LEU A 488 7.96 -20.92 -0.96
CA LEU A 488 8.54 -21.60 0.20
C LEU A 488 7.69 -21.36 1.48
N SER A 489 7.18 -20.14 1.71
CA SER A 489 6.26 -19.87 2.82
C SER A 489 4.96 -20.65 2.68
N TRP A 490 4.44 -20.75 1.45
CA TRP A 490 3.22 -21.49 1.14
C TRP A 490 3.34 -22.99 1.41
N THR A 491 4.45 -23.61 1.01
CA THR A 491 4.67 -25.05 1.22
C THR A 491 4.80 -25.44 2.69
N LEU A 492 5.19 -24.51 3.56
CA LEU A 492 5.25 -24.71 5.01
C LEU A 492 3.88 -24.60 5.70
N LEU A 493 2.85 -24.09 4.99
CA LEU A 493 1.51 -23.97 5.56
C LEU A 493 0.76 -25.30 5.56
N PRO A 494 0.05 -25.65 6.64
CA PRO A 494 -0.93 -26.73 6.64
C PRO A 494 -2.03 -26.50 5.60
N GLY A 495 -2.61 -27.54 5.03
CA GLY A 495 -3.61 -27.43 3.95
C GLY A 495 -4.85 -26.61 4.29
N HIS A 496 -5.25 -26.51 5.56
CA HIS A 496 -6.36 -25.66 5.98
C HIS A 496 -5.99 -24.16 5.99
N GLU A 497 -4.74 -23.80 6.34
CA GLU A 497 -4.23 -22.44 6.28
C GLU A 497 -4.00 -21.98 4.84
N GLN A 498 -3.50 -22.88 3.97
CA GLN A 498 -3.40 -22.62 2.54
C GLN A 498 -4.77 -22.26 1.94
N ARG A 499 -5.82 -23.04 2.28
CA ARG A 499 -7.20 -22.73 1.85
C ARG A 499 -7.69 -21.38 2.39
N LEU A 500 -7.45 -21.12 3.67
CA LEU A 500 -7.84 -19.85 4.26
C LEU A 500 -7.14 -18.66 3.58
N LEU A 501 -5.81 -18.70 3.43
CA LEU A 501 -5.04 -17.61 2.82
C LEU A 501 -5.48 -17.35 1.37
N ARG A 502 -5.79 -18.41 0.62
CA ARG A 502 -6.34 -18.36 -0.73
C ARG A 502 -7.69 -17.65 -0.76
N ARG A 503 -8.65 -18.07 0.14
CA ARG A 503 -9.99 -17.47 0.22
C ARG A 503 -9.95 -16.01 0.68
N LEU A 504 -9.04 -15.66 1.56
CA LEU A 504 -8.86 -14.27 1.99
C LEU A 504 -8.48 -13.35 0.82
N ALA A 505 -8.00 -13.86 -0.31
CA ALA A 505 -7.65 -13.08 -1.49
C ALA A 505 -8.84 -12.38 -2.18
N VAL A 506 -10.09 -12.66 -1.81
CA VAL A 506 -11.26 -11.93 -2.34
C VAL A 506 -11.39 -10.52 -1.74
N PHE A 507 -10.86 -10.30 -0.53
CA PHE A 507 -10.93 -8.99 0.12
C PHE A 507 -10.00 -7.98 -0.53
N ARG A 508 -10.38 -6.71 -0.55
CA ARG A 508 -9.60 -5.57 -1.00
C ARG A 508 -9.33 -4.62 0.17
N GLY A 509 -8.09 -4.22 0.38
CA GLY A 509 -7.74 -3.21 1.39
C GLY A 509 -7.85 -3.64 2.86
N GLY A 510 -7.95 -4.90 3.17
CA GLY A 510 -8.10 -5.41 4.53
C GLY A 510 -9.52 -5.88 4.87
N PHE A 511 -9.71 -6.48 6.05
CA PHE A 511 -10.99 -7.09 6.46
C PHE A 511 -11.09 -7.20 7.98
N ARG A 512 -12.31 -7.27 8.49
CA ARG A 512 -12.60 -7.57 9.90
C ARG A 512 -12.65 -9.07 10.13
N ARG A 513 -12.46 -9.49 11.37
CA ARG A 513 -12.54 -10.92 11.78
C ARG A 513 -13.86 -11.57 11.39
N GLU A 514 -14.97 -10.87 11.59
CA GLU A 514 -16.32 -11.35 11.28
C GLU A 514 -16.46 -11.63 9.78
N ALA A 515 -16.01 -10.71 8.94
CA ALA A 515 -15.99 -10.87 7.48
C ALA A 515 -15.14 -12.09 7.06
N ALA A 516 -13.95 -12.23 7.62
CA ALA A 516 -13.08 -13.38 7.35
C ALA A 516 -13.72 -14.71 7.78
N SER A 517 -14.44 -14.72 8.90
CA SER A 517 -15.15 -15.92 9.39
C SER A 517 -16.26 -16.34 8.44
N VAL A 518 -17.12 -15.41 8.04
CA VAL A 518 -18.28 -15.69 7.17
C VAL A 518 -17.84 -16.04 5.74
N VAL A 519 -16.94 -15.25 5.18
CA VAL A 519 -16.53 -15.35 3.77
C VAL A 519 -15.52 -16.48 3.54
N ALA A 520 -14.49 -16.54 4.38
CA ALA A 520 -13.36 -17.44 4.18
C ALA A 520 -13.35 -18.66 5.12
N GLY A 521 -14.20 -18.68 6.16
CA GLY A 521 -14.24 -19.73 7.18
C GLY A 521 -13.10 -19.60 8.20
N ALA A 522 -12.62 -18.38 8.46
CA ALA A 522 -11.53 -18.12 9.40
C ALA A 522 -11.97 -18.32 10.85
N THR A 523 -11.08 -18.89 11.67
CA THR A 523 -11.18 -18.90 13.13
C THR A 523 -10.16 -17.92 13.72
N ILE A 524 -10.31 -17.56 14.99
CA ILE A 524 -9.31 -16.72 15.69
C ILE A 524 -7.95 -17.40 15.67
N ALA A 525 -7.89 -18.71 15.90
CA ALA A 525 -6.66 -19.47 15.92
C ALA A 525 -5.94 -19.47 14.55
N THR A 526 -6.69 -19.65 13.45
CA THR A 526 -6.09 -19.65 12.11
C THR A 526 -5.65 -18.25 11.68
N LEU A 527 -6.36 -17.19 12.08
CA LEU A 527 -5.91 -15.81 11.83
C LEU A 527 -4.64 -15.48 12.64
N ALA A 528 -4.60 -15.88 13.92
CA ALA A 528 -3.41 -15.70 14.77
C ALA A 528 -2.20 -16.44 14.18
N SER A 529 -2.37 -17.70 13.73
CA SER A 529 -1.30 -18.45 13.09
C SER A 529 -0.78 -17.77 11.83
N LEU A 530 -1.65 -17.21 10.97
CA LEU A 530 -1.21 -16.47 9.78
C LEU A 530 -0.50 -15.14 10.15
N VAL A 531 -0.87 -14.51 11.26
CA VAL A 531 -0.17 -13.33 11.79
C VAL A 531 1.22 -13.72 12.30
N ASP A 532 1.32 -14.80 13.09
CA ASP A 532 2.59 -15.31 13.60
C ASP A 532 3.55 -15.69 12.46
N LYS A 533 3.02 -16.18 11.33
CA LYS A 533 3.77 -16.50 10.10
C LYS A 533 4.02 -15.29 9.20
N SER A 534 3.72 -14.08 9.67
CA SER A 534 3.92 -12.81 8.93
C SER A 534 3.22 -12.74 7.56
N LEU A 535 2.11 -13.48 7.38
CA LEU A 535 1.28 -13.48 6.17
C LEU A 535 0.06 -12.56 6.29
N LEU A 536 -0.31 -12.22 7.54
CA LEU A 536 -1.28 -11.20 7.89
C LEU A 536 -0.66 -10.22 8.89
N ARG A 537 -1.19 -8.99 8.91
CA ARG A 537 -0.84 -7.97 9.92
C ARG A 537 -2.12 -7.52 10.63
N PRO A 538 -2.11 -7.39 11.95
CA PRO A 538 -3.16 -6.69 12.65
C PRO A 538 -3.10 -5.21 12.29
N ALA A 539 -4.26 -4.62 12.05
CA ALA A 539 -4.43 -3.21 11.75
C ALA A 539 -5.35 -2.55 12.80
N PRO A 540 -5.39 -1.21 12.90
CA PRO A 540 -6.26 -0.51 13.82
C PRO A 540 -7.72 -0.97 13.74
N ARG A 541 -8.47 -0.78 14.84
CA ARG A 541 -9.91 -1.12 14.94
C ARG A 541 -10.23 -2.61 14.71
N GLY A 542 -9.30 -3.52 15.03
CA GLY A 542 -9.52 -4.97 14.95
C GLY A 542 -9.57 -5.54 13.54
N ARG A 543 -8.98 -4.84 12.58
CA ARG A 543 -8.85 -5.28 11.19
C ARG A 543 -7.59 -6.11 10.98
N PHE A 544 -7.56 -6.82 9.87
CA PHE A 544 -6.40 -7.54 9.35
C PHE A 544 -6.08 -7.05 7.95
N GLU A 545 -4.79 -6.93 7.67
CA GLU A 545 -4.26 -6.55 6.36
C GLU A 545 -3.26 -7.59 5.86
N ARG A 546 -3.09 -7.62 4.55
CA ARG A 546 -2.09 -8.44 3.87
C ARG A 546 -1.12 -7.54 3.13
N GLN A 547 0.10 -7.97 3.01
CA GLN A 547 1.05 -7.33 2.11
C GLN A 547 0.56 -7.44 0.66
N SER A 548 0.80 -6.40 -0.14
CA SER A 548 0.33 -6.33 -1.54
C SER A 548 0.81 -7.52 -2.38
N LEU A 549 2.05 -7.95 -2.18
CA LEU A 549 2.62 -9.08 -2.89
C LEU A 549 2.09 -10.44 -2.41
N VAL A 550 1.83 -10.59 -1.11
CA VAL A 550 1.13 -11.78 -0.56
C VAL A 550 -0.29 -11.84 -1.11
N TYR A 551 -0.92 -10.70 -1.28
CA TYR A 551 -2.24 -10.59 -1.90
C TYR A 551 -2.23 -11.09 -3.35
N GLN A 552 -1.32 -10.58 -4.21
CA GLN A 552 -1.19 -11.02 -5.61
C GLN A 552 -0.90 -12.53 -5.70
N PHE A 553 0.04 -13.03 -4.88
CA PHE A 553 0.35 -14.45 -4.81
C PHE A 553 -0.87 -15.29 -4.42
N SER A 554 -1.62 -14.86 -3.39
CA SER A 554 -2.82 -15.54 -2.94
C SER A 554 -3.94 -15.52 -3.98
N GLN A 555 -4.06 -14.44 -4.77
CA GLN A 555 -5.00 -14.35 -5.89
C GLN A 555 -4.66 -15.36 -7.00
N GLN A 556 -3.38 -15.50 -7.36
CA GLN A 556 -2.96 -16.51 -8.33
C GLN A 556 -3.30 -17.92 -7.82
N LYS A 557 -3.01 -18.22 -6.53
CA LYS A 557 -3.38 -19.50 -5.91
C LYS A 557 -4.89 -19.74 -5.85
N LEU A 558 -5.71 -18.69 -5.74
CA LEU A 558 -7.16 -18.80 -5.81
C LEU A 558 -7.64 -19.06 -7.25
N ALA A 559 -7.01 -18.42 -8.23
CA ALA A 559 -7.34 -18.60 -9.65
C ALA A 559 -7.12 -20.04 -10.13
N ASP A 560 -6.17 -20.78 -9.53
CA ASP A 560 -5.95 -22.21 -9.78
C ASP A 560 -7.15 -23.08 -9.33
N HIS A 561 -8.10 -22.49 -8.57
CA HIS A 561 -9.30 -23.17 -8.03
C HIS A 561 -10.60 -22.43 -8.37
N PRO A 562 -11.06 -22.43 -9.65
CA PRO A 562 -12.13 -21.54 -10.12
C PRO A 562 -13.49 -21.73 -9.41
N ARG A 563 -13.84 -22.96 -8.99
CA ARG A 563 -15.05 -23.19 -8.20
C ARG A 563 -14.96 -22.55 -6.81
N GLU A 564 -13.88 -22.73 -6.10
CA GLU A 564 -13.64 -22.12 -4.79
C GLU A 564 -13.61 -20.59 -4.90
N ALA A 565 -13.01 -20.06 -5.97
CA ALA A 565 -12.99 -18.63 -6.26
C ALA A 565 -14.40 -18.06 -6.41
N ALA A 566 -15.26 -18.68 -7.24
CA ALA A 566 -16.64 -18.27 -7.46
C ALA A 566 -17.49 -18.34 -6.18
N GLU A 567 -17.40 -19.45 -5.43
CA GLU A 567 -18.13 -19.61 -4.16
C GLU A 567 -17.69 -18.59 -3.09
N THR A 568 -16.39 -18.28 -3.03
CA THR A 568 -15.86 -17.32 -2.06
C THR A 568 -16.24 -15.91 -2.44
N ALA A 569 -16.19 -15.57 -3.74
CA ALA A 569 -16.63 -14.27 -4.25
C ALA A 569 -18.12 -14.05 -4.02
N ALA A 570 -18.96 -15.08 -4.20
CA ALA A 570 -20.41 -14.99 -3.91
C ALA A 570 -20.66 -14.73 -2.42
N ARG A 571 -19.98 -15.46 -1.51
CA ARG A 571 -20.08 -15.21 -0.06
C ARG A 571 -19.62 -13.82 0.33
N HIS A 572 -18.55 -13.33 -0.29
CA HIS A 572 -18.03 -11.98 -0.10
C HIS A 572 -19.07 -10.93 -0.53
N ALA A 573 -19.66 -11.11 -1.71
CA ALA A 573 -20.70 -10.20 -2.20
C ALA A 573 -21.95 -10.20 -1.28
N ALA A 574 -22.42 -11.37 -0.87
CA ALA A 574 -23.56 -11.50 0.04
C ALA A 574 -23.28 -10.80 1.39
N TYR A 575 -22.10 -11.02 1.99
CA TYR A 575 -21.73 -10.40 3.27
C TYR A 575 -21.74 -8.86 3.18
N TYR A 576 -21.19 -8.28 2.12
CA TYR A 576 -21.16 -6.81 2.00
C TYR A 576 -22.50 -6.22 1.57
N LEU A 577 -23.35 -6.97 0.86
CA LEU A 577 -24.75 -6.57 0.65
C LEU A 577 -25.53 -6.52 1.96
N ASP A 578 -25.39 -7.55 2.82
CA ASP A 578 -26.02 -7.60 4.14
C ASP A 578 -25.53 -6.45 5.03
N MET A 579 -24.21 -6.19 5.04
CA MET A 579 -23.63 -5.05 5.76
C MET A 579 -24.24 -3.71 5.30
N LEU A 580 -24.41 -3.51 4.00
CA LEU A 580 -25.00 -2.27 3.46
C LEU A 580 -26.51 -2.20 3.74
N ARG A 581 -27.24 -3.33 3.70
CA ARG A 581 -28.65 -3.38 4.11
C ARG A 581 -28.81 -2.95 5.57
N ASP A 582 -27.99 -3.48 6.47
CA ASP A 582 -28.04 -3.15 7.89
C ASP A 582 -27.58 -1.69 8.12
N ALA A 583 -26.61 -1.21 7.35
CA ALA A 583 -26.18 0.19 7.36
C ALA A 583 -27.28 1.15 6.90
N ARG A 584 -28.16 0.75 5.95
CA ARG A 584 -29.28 1.58 5.48
C ARG A 584 -30.16 2.02 6.64
N ASP A 585 -30.55 1.09 7.49
CA ASP A 585 -31.42 1.37 8.62
C ASP A 585 -30.72 2.25 9.66
N ALA A 586 -29.45 2.02 9.91
CA ALA A 586 -28.62 2.89 10.78
C ALA A 586 -28.46 4.30 10.18
N LEU A 587 -28.31 4.42 8.85
CA LEU A 587 -28.25 5.72 8.16
C LEU A 587 -29.55 6.54 8.24
N GLN A 588 -30.67 5.91 8.56
CA GLN A 588 -31.95 6.56 8.78
C GLN A 588 -32.26 6.82 10.26
N GLY A 589 -31.36 6.51 11.19
CA GLY A 589 -31.52 6.62 12.62
C GLY A 589 -30.35 7.31 13.33
N ALA A 590 -30.24 7.11 14.64
CA ALA A 590 -29.20 7.74 15.46
C ALA A 590 -27.77 7.26 15.20
N GLY A 591 -27.58 6.11 14.54
CA GLY A 591 -26.27 5.51 14.22
C GLY A 591 -25.65 5.96 12.90
N GLN A 592 -26.03 7.11 12.38
CA GLN A 592 -25.63 7.57 11.03
C GLN A 592 -24.13 7.72 10.86
N LYS A 593 -23.44 8.30 11.86
CA LYS A 593 -21.99 8.52 11.78
C LYS A 593 -21.25 7.20 11.71
N GLU A 594 -21.57 6.28 12.61
CA GLU A 594 -20.95 4.96 12.69
C GLU A 594 -21.16 4.15 11.41
N ALA A 595 -22.36 4.26 10.82
CA ALA A 595 -22.69 3.60 9.56
C ALA A 595 -21.90 4.19 8.37
N LEU A 596 -21.77 5.52 8.30
CA LEU A 596 -20.96 6.20 7.28
C LEU A 596 -19.48 5.81 7.41
N ASP A 597 -18.94 5.76 8.63
CA ASP A 597 -17.54 5.37 8.90
C ASP A 597 -17.32 3.90 8.55
N ALA A 598 -18.27 3.00 8.85
CA ALA A 598 -18.18 1.58 8.51
C ALA A 598 -18.16 1.36 6.98
N ILE A 599 -18.99 2.09 6.22
CA ILE A 599 -18.97 2.03 4.74
C ILE A 599 -17.65 2.57 4.19
N GLU A 600 -17.12 3.68 4.74
CA GLU A 600 -15.85 4.25 4.34
C GLU A 600 -14.69 3.25 4.53
N GLU A 601 -14.64 2.57 5.68
CA GLU A 601 -13.61 1.56 5.97
C GLU A 601 -13.65 0.36 5.01
N GLU A 602 -14.85 -0.04 4.57
CA GLU A 602 -15.05 -1.23 3.73
C GLU A 602 -15.25 -0.91 2.24
N ARG A 603 -15.03 0.34 1.85
CA ARG A 603 -15.32 0.83 0.49
C ARG A 603 -14.71 -0.02 -0.64
N GLU A 604 -13.45 -0.44 -0.50
CA GLU A 604 -12.80 -1.27 -1.51
C GLU A 604 -13.38 -2.70 -1.57
N ASN A 605 -13.81 -3.24 -0.43
CA ASN A 605 -14.50 -4.53 -0.37
C ASN A 605 -15.91 -4.43 -0.98
N VAL A 606 -16.63 -3.34 -0.71
CA VAL A 606 -17.91 -3.05 -1.35
C VAL A 606 -17.76 -2.95 -2.87
N ARG A 607 -16.74 -2.24 -3.34
CA ARG A 607 -16.45 -2.16 -4.79
C ARG A 607 -16.19 -3.54 -5.40
N ALA A 608 -15.40 -4.39 -4.72
CA ALA A 608 -15.13 -5.75 -5.16
C ALA A 608 -16.39 -6.63 -5.14
N ALA A 609 -17.25 -6.49 -4.13
CA ALA A 609 -18.53 -7.19 -4.04
C ALA A 609 -19.46 -6.85 -5.23
N PHE A 610 -19.58 -5.56 -5.55
CA PHE A 610 -20.41 -5.10 -6.67
C PHE A 610 -19.86 -5.48 -8.05
N ALA A 611 -18.60 -5.85 -8.16
CA ALA A 611 -18.04 -6.38 -9.40
C ALA A 611 -18.57 -7.79 -9.76
N VAL A 612 -19.06 -8.55 -8.78
CA VAL A 612 -19.51 -9.94 -8.95
C VAL A 612 -20.92 -10.21 -8.46
N VAL A 613 -21.57 -9.24 -7.80
CA VAL A 613 -22.90 -9.42 -7.19
C VAL A 613 -23.95 -9.87 -8.24
N ASP A 614 -24.74 -10.86 -7.87
CA ASP A 614 -25.97 -11.23 -8.57
C ASP A 614 -27.15 -10.48 -7.94
N ALA A 615 -27.64 -9.47 -8.63
CA ALA A 615 -28.77 -8.65 -8.18
C ALA A 615 -30.11 -9.42 -8.14
N ALA A 616 -30.18 -10.56 -8.83
CA ALA A 616 -31.37 -11.40 -8.84
C ALA A 616 -31.45 -12.35 -7.62
N ALA A 617 -30.31 -12.64 -6.99
CA ALA A 617 -30.24 -13.55 -5.84
C ALA A 617 -30.97 -12.97 -4.61
N ASP A 618 -30.78 -11.68 -4.32
CA ASP A 618 -31.52 -10.93 -3.27
C ASP A 618 -31.80 -9.50 -3.73
N PRO A 619 -32.89 -9.25 -4.45
CA PRO A 619 -33.26 -7.92 -4.94
C PRO A 619 -33.49 -6.91 -3.82
N THR A 620 -33.98 -7.37 -2.64
CA THR A 620 -34.25 -6.48 -1.50
C THR A 620 -32.97 -5.96 -0.87
N ALA A 621 -32.02 -6.86 -0.58
CA ALA A 621 -30.70 -6.46 -0.07
C ALA A 621 -29.97 -5.59 -1.08
N PHE A 622 -30.06 -5.89 -2.38
CA PHE A 622 -29.48 -5.07 -3.43
C PHE A 622 -30.03 -3.65 -3.47
N ALA A 623 -31.38 -3.50 -3.39
CA ALA A 623 -32.04 -2.20 -3.36
C ALA A 623 -31.61 -1.38 -2.13
N ALA A 624 -31.60 -2.00 -0.95
CA ALA A 624 -31.14 -1.38 0.29
C ALA A 624 -29.65 -0.93 0.23
N ALA A 625 -28.80 -1.77 -0.38
CA ALA A 625 -27.40 -1.45 -0.57
C ALA A 625 -27.17 -0.24 -1.49
N ILE A 626 -27.91 -0.12 -2.60
CA ILE A 626 -27.86 1.05 -3.49
C ILE A 626 -28.28 2.32 -2.75
N GLU A 627 -29.31 2.23 -1.91
CA GLU A 627 -29.79 3.36 -1.13
C GLU A 627 -28.76 3.82 -0.08
N ALA A 628 -28.16 2.88 0.65
CA ALA A 628 -27.10 3.15 1.61
C ALA A 628 -25.88 3.81 0.93
N LEU A 629 -25.45 3.27 -0.22
CA LEU A 629 -24.34 3.83 -0.99
C LEU A 629 -24.65 5.21 -1.56
N SER A 630 -25.87 5.44 -2.06
CA SER A 630 -26.29 6.76 -2.54
C SER A 630 -26.20 7.80 -1.42
N THR A 631 -26.67 7.44 -0.22
CA THR A 631 -26.60 8.29 0.98
C THR A 631 -25.17 8.52 1.42
N PHE A 632 -24.33 7.48 1.39
CA PHE A 632 -22.91 7.57 1.73
C PHE A 632 -22.15 8.51 0.79
N PHE A 633 -22.26 8.31 -0.53
CA PHE A 633 -21.57 9.17 -1.50
C PHE A 633 -22.02 10.63 -1.42
N GLU A 634 -23.31 10.85 -1.15
CA GLU A 634 -23.86 12.21 -0.97
C GLU A 634 -23.35 12.85 0.32
N ALA A 635 -23.42 12.16 1.46
CA ALA A 635 -23.00 12.69 2.76
C ALA A 635 -21.48 12.95 2.82
N ARG A 636 -20.67 12.09 2.21
CA ARG A 636 -19.20 12.24 2.15
C ARG A 636 -18.73 13.08 0.97
N SER A 637 -19.65 13.68 0.19
CA SER A 637 -19.34 14.53 -0.98
C SER A 637 -18.47 13.85 -2.04
N ARG A 638 -18.59 12.51 -2.17
CA ARG A 638 -17.84 11.70 -3.16
C ARG A 638 -18.61 11.53 -4.47
N PHE A 639 -19.15 12.62 -4.99
CA PHE A 639 -20.10 12.59 -6.11
C PHE A 639 -19.54 11.94 -7.37
N ARG A 640 -18.34 12.34 -7.83
CA ARG A 640 -17.71 11.81 -9.05
C ARG A 640 -17.39 10.33 -8.92
N GLU A 641 -16.91 9.91 -7.74
CA GLU A 641 -16.63 8.51 -7.44
C GLU A 641 -17.91 7.67 -7.49
N GLY A 642 -18.99 8.17 -6.87
CA GLY A 642 -20.29 7.48 -6.86
C GLY A 642 -20.92 7.38 -8.26
N VAL A 643 -20.87 8.46 -9.08
CA VAL A 643 -21.33 8.42 -10.47
C VAL A 643 -20.58 7.35 -11.26
N ALA A 644 -19.25 7.33 -11.17
CA ALA A 644 -18.43 6.33 -11.87
C ALA A 644 -18.76 4.91 -11.40
N PHE A 645 -18.97 4.71 -10.09
CA PHE A 645 -19.33 3.44 -9.49
C PHE A 645 -20.69 2.93 -9.99
N PHE A 646 -21.76 3.74 -9.87
CA PHE A 646 -23.10 3.33 -10.28
C PHE A 646 -23.19 3.07 -11.79
N ARG A 647 -22.56 3.91 -12.60
CA ARG A 647 -22.48 3.74 -14.06
C ARG A 647 -21.78 2.44 -14.46
N ALA A 648 -20.66 2.12 -13.84
CA ALA A 648 -19.94 0.87 -14.09
C ALA A 648 -20.78 -0.36 -13.71
N CYS A 649 -21.47 -0.32 -12.56
CA CYS A 649 -22.37 -1.39 -12.14
C CYS A 649 -23.57 -1.53 -13.08
N ALA A 650 -24.21 -0.43 -13.48
CA ALA A 650 -25.35 -0.44 -14.41
C ALA A 650 -24.96 -1.01 -15.78
N LYS A 651 -23.79 -0.62 -16.31
CA LYS A 651 -23.24 -1.16 -17.55
C LYS A 651 -22.98 -2.67 -17.46
N ARG A 652 -22.42 -3.14 -16.35
CA ARG A 652 -22.20 -4.58 -16.12
C ARG A 652 -23.51 -5.35 -16.10
N LEU A 653 -24.54 -4.85 -15.37
CA LEU A 653 -25.86 -5.51 -15.34
C LEU A 653 -26.56 -5.48 -16.69
N ALA A 654 -26.37 -4.44 -17.50
CA ALA A 654 -26.92 -4.37 -18.85
C ALA A 654 -26.36 -5.45 -19.81
N SER A 655 -25.17 -6.02 -19.49
CA SER A 655 -24.54 -7.11 -20.25
C SER A 655 -24.97 -8.51 -19.76
N SER A 656 -25.84 -8.60 -18.73
CA SER A 656 -26.28 -9.84 -18.11
C SER A 656 -27.73 -10.12 -18.49
N ASP A 657 -28.00 -11.27 -19.09
CA ASP A 657 -29.36 -11.69 -19.50
C ASP A 657 -30.27 -12.02 -18.29
N THR A 658 -29.69 -12.21 -17.09
CA THR A 658 -30.40 -12.60 -15.88
C THR A 658 -30.68 -11.43 -14.94
N ALA A 659 -30.08 -10.25 -15.17
CA ALA A 659 -30.23 -9.13 -14.24
C ALA A 659 -31.61 -8.46 -14.36
N PRO A 660 -32.35 -8.24 -13.22
CA PRO A 660 -33.63 -7.55 -13.23
C PRO A 660 -33.47 -6.10 -13.76
N ALA A 661 -34.42 -5.67 -14.60
CA ALA A 661 -34.44 -4.28 -15.09
C ALA A 661 -34.56 -3.27 -13.93
N THR A 662 -35.27 -3.65 -12.85
CA THR A 662 -35.40 -2.85 -11.61
C THR A 662 -34.06 -2.62 -10.93
N ALA A 663 -33.16 -3.61 -10.88
CA ALA A 663 -31.81 -3.46 -10.32
C ALA A 663 -30.97 -2.42 -11.09
N ARG A 664 -31.07 -2.43 -12.42
CA ARG A 664 -30.42 -1.42 -13.27
C ARG A 664 -31.04 -0.04 -13.03
N GLY A 665 -32.38 0.05 -12.96
CA GLY A 665 -33.09 1.29 -12.65
C GLY A 665 -32.64 1.93 -11.33
N LEU A 666 -32.43 1.12 -10.27
CA LEU A 666 -31.94 1.60 -8.97
C LEU A 666 -30.54 2.22 -9.07
N LEU A 667 -29.62 1.56 -9.79
CA LEU A 667 -28.28 2.12 -10.03
C LEU A 667 -28.35 3.45 -10.80
N MET A 668 -29.22 3.54 -11.80
CA MET A 668 -29.44 4.75 -12.57
C MET A 668 -30.01 5.90 -11.72
N VAL A 669 -30.94 5.61 -10.79
CA VAL A 669 -31.43 6.58 -9.81
C VAL A 669 -30.30 7.09 -8.93
N GLY A 670 -29.45 6.19 -8.42
CA GLY A 670 -28.25 6.54 -7.65
C GLY A 670 -27.30 7.44 -8.45
N GLU A 671 -27.01 7.09 -9.70
CA GLU A 671 -26.20 7.89 -10.62
C GLU A 671 -26.79 9.30 -10.83
N ALA A 672 -28.07 9.39 -11.17
CA ALA A 672 -28.76 10.64 -11.44
C ALA A 672 -28.80 11.56 -10.21
N ARG A 673 -28.98 11.02 -9.00
CA ARG A 673 -28.88 11.78 -7.75
C ARG A 673 -27.54 12.48 -7.60
N LEU A 674 -26.45 11.78 -7.87
CA LEU A 674 -25.09 12.32 -7.72
C LEU A 674 -24.70 13.26 -8.87
N GLN A 675 -25.16 13.00 -10.11
CA GLN A 675 -25.03 13.93 -11.23
C GLN A 675 -25.70 15.28 -10.93
N ARG A 676 -26.90 15.25 -10.33
CA ARG A 676 -27.57 16.45 -9.85
C ARG A 676 -26.73 17.21 -8.83
N CYS A 677 -26.03 16.51 -7.92
CA CYS A 677 -25.12 17.14 -6.96
C CYS A 677 -23.89 17.78 -7.62
N LEU A 678 -23.49 17.30 -8.81
CA LEU A 678 -22.41 17.87 -9.61
C LEU A 678 -22.87 19.03 -10.51
N GLY A 679 -24.19 19.34 -10.55
CA GLY A 679 -24.75 20.34 -11.46
C GLY A 679 -24.97 19.85 -12.90
N GLU A 680 -24.85 18.53 -13.14
CA GLU A 680 -25.04 17.90 -14.46
C GLU A 680 -26.54 17.58 -14.70
N PHE A 681 -27.41 18.64 -14.66
CA PHE A 681 -28.86 18.47 -14.60
C PHE A 681 -29.47 17.79 -15.83
N ASP A 682 -28.95 18.05 -17.03
CA ASP A 682 -29.47 17.45 -18.27
C ASP A 682 -29.18 15.94 -18.27
N LEU A 683 -27.97 15.53 -17.84
CA LEU A 683 -27.59 14.14 -17.71
C LEU A 683 -28.41 13.44 -16.61
N ALA A 684 -28.56 14.09 -15.44
CA ALA A 684 -29.36 13.57 -14.34
C ALA A 684 -30.81 13.35 -14.76
N SER A 685 -31.44 14.31 -15.47
CA SER A 685 -32.80 14.17 -15.98
C SER A 685 -32.94 13.04 -16.98
N LYS A 686 -31.98 12.90 -17.93
CA LYS A 686 -31.97 11.82 -18.90
C LYS A 686 -31.88 10.43 -18.23
N VAL A 687 -30.90 10.26 -17.34
CA VAL A 687 -30.66 8.98 -16.65
C VAL A 687 -31.84 8.64 -15.73
N ALA A 688 -32.40 9.62 -15.01
CA ALA A 688 -33.59 9.38 -14.17
C ALA A 688 -34.83 9.03 -14.99
N HIS A 689 -35.00 9.62 -16.19
CA HIS A 689 -36.11 9.26 -17.09
C HIS A 689 -35.95 7.84 -17.63
N GLU A 690 -34.74 7.43 -18.02
CA GLU A 690 -34.45 6.06 -18.42
C GLU A 690 -34.79 5.07 -17.27
N ALA A 691 -34.43 5.41 -16.02
CA ALA A 691 -34.78 4.62 -14.85
C ALA A 691 -36.30 4.52 -14.63
N PHE A 692 -37.03 5.66 -14.80
CA PHE A 692 -38.47 5.70 -14.69
C PHE A 692 -39.15 4.77 -15.71
N VAL A 693 -38.66 4.74 -16.95
CA VAL A 693 -39.18 3.83 -17.98
C VAL A 693 -38.93 2.37 -17.56
N CYS A 694 -37.75 2.01 -17.08
CA CYS A 694 -37.44 0.66 -16.60
C CYS A 694 -38.39 0.22 -15.47
N PHE A 695 -38.67 1.08 -14.51
CA PHE A 695 -39.57 0.76 -13.39
C PHE A 695 -41.05 0.68 -13.82
N ARG A 696 -41.48 1.54 -14.77
CA ARG A 696 -42.82 1.50 -15.32
C ARG A 696 -43.11 0.19 -16.05
N GLU A 697 -42.12 -0.25 -16.88
CA GLU A 697 -42.23 -1.51 -17.62
C GLU A 697 -42.23 -2.73 -16.67
N ALA A 698 -41.50 -2.65 -15.56
CA ALA A 698 -41.46 -3.70 -14.53
C ALA A 698 -42.62 -3.66 -13.53
N GLY A 699 -43.49 -2.62 -13.56
CA GLY A 699 -44.57 -2.46 -12.60
C GLY A 699 -44.10 -2.08 -11.18
N ASP A 700 -42.86 -1.57 -11.04
CA ASP A 700 -42.26 -1.20 -9.75
C ASP A 700 -42.67 0.21 -9.31
N THR A 701 -43.65 0.30 -8.42
CA THR A 701 -44.19 1.58 -7.89
C THR A 701 -43.16 2.35 -7.07
N LEU A 702 -42.37 1.65 -6.23
CA LEU A 702 -41.34 2.27 -5.40
C LEU A 702 -40.21 2.84 -6.25
N GLY A 703 -39.74 2.08 -7.24
CA GLY A 703 -38.74 2.55 -8.18
C GLY A 703 -39.20 3.76 -8.99
N ARG A 704 -40.47 3.75 -9.46
CA ARG A 704 -41.09 4.90 -10.15
C ARG A 704 -41.08 6.16 -9.28
N ARG A 705 -41.50 6.03 -8.02
CA ARG A 705 -41.50 7.13 -7.05
C ARG A 705 -40.10 7.72 -6.88
N LYS A 706 -39.04 6.87 -6.69
CA LYS A 706 -37.65 7.33 -6.55
C LYS A 706 -37.14 8.06 -7.79
N ALA A 707 -37.48 7.58 -8.99
CA ALA A 707 -37.13 8.25 -10.24
C ALA A 707 -37.83 9.62 -10.37
N LEU A 708 -39.16 9.69 -10.06
CA LEU A 708 -39.92 10.96 -10.06
C LEU A 708 -39.38 11.98 -9.07
N GLN A 709 -38.94 11.56 -7.88
CA GLN A 709 -38.30 12.46 -6.91
C GLN A 709 -37.03 13.08 -7.48
N VAL A 710 -36.18 12.29 -8.16
CA VAL A 710 -34.96 12.82 -8.80
C VAL A 710 -35.29 13.75 -9.95
N LEU A 711 -36.25 13.40 -10.80
CA LEU A 711 -36.71 14.22 -11.90
C LEU A 711 -37.27 15.56 -11.39
N GLY A 712 -38.18 15.53 -10.41
CA GLY A 712 -38.81 16.74 -9.86
C GLY A 712 -37.77 17.66 -9.21
N VAL A 713 -36.87 17.16 -8.38
CA VAL A 713 -35.82 17.96 -7.78
C VAL A 713 -34.85 18.50 -8.84
N THR A 714 -34.57 17.76 -9.92
CA THR A 714 -33.76 18.24 -11.03
C THR A 714 -34.44 19.35 -11.80
N ALA A 715 -35.78 19.26 -12.01
CA ALA A 715 -36.59 20.29 -12.61
C ALA A 715 -36.58 21.60 -11.80
N LEU A 716 -36.60 21.51 -10.45
CA LEU A 716 -36.43 22.70 -9.57
C LEU A 716 -35.13 23.45 -9.85
N HIS A 717 -34.02 22.71 -9.96
CA HIS A 717 -32.72 23.32 -10.26
C HIS A 717 -32.66 23.94 -11.66
N ARG A 718 -33.48 23.48 -12.58
CA ARG A 718 -33.60 24.07 -13.94
C ARG A 718 -34.58 25.25 -13.98
N GLY A 719 -35.36 25.44 -12.91
CA GLY A 719 -36.36 26.50 -12.82
C GLY A 719 -37.71 26.13 -13.44
N ASP A 720 -37.94 24.87 -13.79
CA ASP A 720 -39.24 24.38 -14.27
C ASP A 720 -40.10 23.95 -13.08
N TYR A 721 -40.64 24.96 -12.38
CA TYR A 721 -41.41 24.74 -11.14
C TYR A 721 -42.74 24.02 -11.37
N ALA A 722 -43.37 24.20 -12.54
CA ALA A 722 -44.60 23.53 -12.88
C ALA A 722 -44.39 22.02 -13.06
N CYS A 723 -43.43 21.60 -13.84
CA CYS A 723 -43.06 20.24 -14.04
C CYS A 723 -42.56 19.57 -12.72
N ALA A 724 -41.78 20.31 -11.94
CA ALA A 724 -41.31 19.85 -10.64
C ALA A 724 -42.44 19.54 -9.68
N THR A 725 -43.39 20.47 -9.52
CA THR A 725 -44.57 20.28 -8.64
C THR A 725 -45.38 19.07 -9.08
N GLN A 726 -45.68 18.93 -10.38
CA GLN A 726 -46.43 17.81 -10.92
C GLN A 726 -45.74 16.47 -10.64
N GLN A 727 -44.43 16.36 -10.88
CA GLN A 727 -43.66 15.14 -10.66
C GLN A 727 -43.58 14.77 -9.17
N LEU A 728 -43.42 15.78 -8.30
CA LEU A 728 -43.31 15.55 -6.86
C LEU A 728 -44.65 15.30 -6.22
N GLU A 729 -45.78 15.82 -6.73
CA GLU A 729 -47.15 15.46 -6.35
C GLU A 729 -47.45 14.02 -6.76
N GLU A 730 -47.08 13.60 -8.00
CA GLU A 730 -47.22 12.19 -8.41
C GLU A 730 -46.36 11.28 -7.51
N ALA A 731 -45.13 11.67 -7.20
CA ALA A 731 -44.30 10.89 -6.29
C ALA A 731 -44.91 10.78 -4.87
N ALA A 732 -45.47 11.87 -4.35
CA ALA A 732 -46.14 11.86 -3.04
C ALA A 732 -47.41 10.99 -3.03
N GLY A 733 -48.14 11.00 -4.13
CA GLY A 733 -49.35 10.15 -4.31
C GLY A 733 -49.05 8.66 -4.41
N LEU A 734 -47.79 8.26 -4.68
CA LEU A 734 -47.35 6.86 -4.70
C LEU A 734 -46.88 6.34 -3.34
N VAL A 735 -46.96 7.14 -2.26
CA VAL A 735 -46.60 6.73 -0.91
C VAL A 735 -47.75 6.00 -0.26
N HIS A 736 -47.54 4.78 0.28
CA HIS A 736 -48.52 4.00 1.00
C HIS A 736 -48.48 4.31 2.50
N GLU A 737 -49.63 4.16 3.19
CA GLU A 737 -49.77 4.48 4.61
C GLU A 737 -48.89 3.58 5.50
N ASP A 738 -48.61 2.37 5.07
CA ASP A 738 -47.78 1.37 5.79
C ASP A 738 -46.26 1.58 5.60
N GLU A 739 -45.83 2.58 4.82
CA GLU A 739 -44.41 2.85 4.60
C GLU A 739 -43.76 3.56 5.79
N ALA A 740 -42.43 3.37 5.91
CA ALA A 740 -41.63 4.00 6.95
C ALA A 740 -41.82 5.53 6.97
N PRO A 741 -41.95 6.17 8.15
CA PRO A 741 -42.14 7.62 8.25
C PRO A 741 -41.10 8.46 7.49
N SER A 742 -39.86 7.98 7.40
CA SER A 742 -38.80 8.66 6.63
C SER A 742 -39.06 8.74 5.13
N GLU A 743 -39.70 7.73 4.54
CA GLU A 743 -39.99 7.73 3.10
C GLU A 743 -41.08 8.76 2.78
N ARG A 744 -42.11 8.85 3.66
CA ARG A 744 -43.12 9.90 3.59
C ARG A 744 -42.55 11.28 3.83
N GLY A 745 -41.63 11.39 4.82
CA GLY A 745 -40.88 12.62 5.11
C GLY A 745 -40.08 13.15 3.91
N VAL A 746 -39.43 12.26 3.15
CA VAL A 746 -38.67 12.64 1.93
C VAL A 746 -39.63 13.20 0.85
N ALA A 747 -40.74 12.53 0.60
CA ALA A 747 -41.69 12.99 -0.40
C ALA A 747 -42.29 14.36 -0.05
N LEU A 748 -42.69 14.55 1.24
CA LEU A 748 -43.19 15.81 1.74
C LEU A 748 -42.17 16.93 1.71
N ALA A 749 -40.90 16.66 2.03
CA ALA A 749 -39.81 17.64 2.01
C ALA A 749 -39.54 18.15 0.58
N ASN A 750 -39.52 17.27 -0.39
CA ASN A 750 -39.27 17.60 -1.78
C ASN A 750 -40.44 18.39 -2.36
N LEU A 751 -41.67 18.00 -2.05
CA LEU A 751 -42.87 18.74 -2.44
C LEU A 751 -42.91 20.15 -1.80
N ALA A 752 -42.56 20.24 -0.52
CA ALA A 752 -42.51 21.51 0.18
C ALA A 752 -41.50 22.48 -0.46
N LEU A 753 -40.34 22.00 -0.90
CA LEU A 753 -39.36 22.80 -1.64
C LEU A 753 -39.95 23.31 -2.97
N ALA A 754 -40.66 22.47 -3.71
CA ALA A 754 -41.30 22.88 -4.95
C ALA A 754 -42.36 23.99 -4.70
N LEU A 755 -43.24 23.80 -3.70
CA LEU A 755 -44.25 24.78 -3.32
C LEU A 755 -43.62 26.11 -2.86
N GLN A 756 -42.53 26.06 -2.08
CA GLN A 756 -41.80 27.28 -1.67
C GLN A 756 -41.29 28.06 -2.88
N LEU A 757 -40.60 27.40 -3.81
CA LEU A 757 -40.03 28.05 -4.99
C LEU A 757 -41.12 28.52 -5.98
N ALA A 758 -42.26 27.87 -6.02
CA ALA A 758 -43.42 28.31 -6.78
C ALA A 758 -44.19 29.46 -6.09
N GLY A 759 -43.90 29.79 -4.81
CA GLY A 759 -44.49 30.89 -4.07
C GLY A 759 -45.64 30.53 -3.12
N ASP A 760 -46.00 29.27 -3.04
CA ASP A 760 -47.01 28.76 -2.08
C ASP A 760 -46.39 28.45 -0.70
N ARG A 761 -46.08 29.53 0.03
CA ARG A 761 -45.38 29.45 1.34
C ARG A 761 -46.24 28.77 2.44
N GLY A 762 -47.54 28.94 2.44
CA GLY A 762 -48.40 28.34 3.46
C GLY A 762 -48.38 26.83 3.45
N ASN A 763 -48.54 26.23 2.28
CA ASN A 763 -48.50 24.79 2.10
C ASN A 763 -47.08 24.28 2.29
N ALA A 764 -46.04 25.01 1.86
CA ALA A 764 -44.63 24.62 2.03
C ALA A 764 -44.24 24.46 3.52
N VAL A 765 -44.59 25.46 4.38
CA VAL A 765 -44.33 25.40 5.82
C VAL A 765 -45.05 24.20 6.48
N THR A 766 -46.28 23.94 6.08
CA THR A 766 -47.08 22.80 6.62
C THR A 766 -46.36 21.48 6.28
N ARG A 767 -46.01 21.27 5.03
CA ARG A 767 -45.31 20.05 4.59
C ARG A 767 -43.91 19.88 5.19
N LEU A 768 -43.16 20.98 5.40
CA LEU A 768 -41.87 20.93 6.09
C LEU A 768 -42.01 20.52 7.57
N ARG A 769 -43.02 21.01 8.28
CA ARG A 769 -43.28 20.60 9.67
C ARG A 769 -43.66 19.12 9.79
N GLU A 770 -44.49 18.64 8.88
CA GLU A 770 -44.86 17.23 8.80
C GLU A 770 -43.64 16.34 8.52
N ALA A 771 -42.80 16.74 7.57
CA ALA A 771 -41.54 16.03 7.26
C ALA A 771 -40.54 16.05 8.42
N LEU A 772 -40.42 17.19 9.12
CA LEU A 772 -39.51 17.33 10.26
C LEU A 772 -39.94 16.41 11.43
N ALA A 773 -41.27 16.32 11.70
CA ALA A 773 -41.80 15.42 12.70
C ALA A 773 -41.44 13.96 12.37
N ALA A 774 -41.65 13.55 11.12
CA ALA A 774 -41.32 12.20 10.66
C ALA A 774 -39.80 11.85 10.79
N PHE A 775 -38.89 12.78 10.48
CA PHE A 775 -37.45 12.54 10.63
C PHE A 775 -37.00 12.51 12.10
N ARG A 776 -37.59 13.35 12.95
CA ARG A 776 -37.32 13.34 14.39
C ARG A 776 -37.81 12.06 15.07
N GLU A 777 -38.96 11.52 14.67
CA GLU A 777 -39.50 10.28 15.18
C GLU A 777 -38.54 9.11 14.92
N GLN A 778 -37.85 9.11 13.76
CA GLN A 778 -36.89 8.08 13.41
C GLN A 778 -35.43 8.38 13.85
N GLY A 779 -35.16 9.60 14.33
CA GLY A 779 -33.80 10.04 14.64
C GLY A 779 -32.92 10.25 13.40
N ASP A 780 -33.53 10.53 12.23
CA ASP A 780 -32.79 10.81 10.97
C ASP A 780 -32.14 12.18 11.02
N THR A 781 -31.01 12.24 11.69
CA THR A 781 -30.24 13.46 11.91
C THR A 781 -29.77 14.14 10.61
N LEU A 782 -29.46 13.33 9.59
CA LEU A 782 -28.98 13.85 8.29
C LEU A 782 -30.08 14.66 7.57
N ARG A 783 -31.30 14.10 7.50
CA ARG A 783 -32.43 14.76 6.86
C ARG A 783 -33.01 15.86 7.72
N GLU A 784 -33.02 15.73 9.05
CA GLU A 784 -33.39 16.79 9.98
C GLU A 784 -32.54 18.05 9.78
N ALA A 785 -31.18 17.89 9.68
CA ALA A 785 -30.29 19.02 9.44
C ALA A 785 -30.62 19.75 8.13
N ARG A 786 -30.92 19.02 7.07
CA ARG A 786 -31.32 19.58 5.76
C ARG A 786 -32.65 20.31 5.81
N LEU A 787 -33.62 19.77 6.51
CA LEU A 787 -34.90 20.49 6.70
C LEU A 787 -34.76 21.76 7.53
N LEU A 788 -33.96 21.74 8.58
CA LEU A 788 -33.66 22.93 9.37
C LEU A 788 -33.00 24.02 8.54
N ASN A 789 -32.14 23.61 7.56
CA ASN A 789 -31.61 24.56 6.59
C ASN A 789 -32.70 25.23 5.78
N ASN A 790 -33.64 24.49 5.24
CA ASN A 790 -34.79 25.04 4.45
C ASN A 790 -35.73 25.91 5.28
N LEU A 791 -36.02 25.47 6.52
CA LEU A 791 -36.82 26.29 7.46
C LEU A 791 -36.12 27.61 7.79
N GLY A 792 -34.81 27.58 8.01
CA GLY A 792 -34.01 28.77 8.25
C GLY A 792 -34.08 29.77 7.08
N LEU A 793 -34.04 29.27 5.82
CA LEU A 793 -34.24 30.09 4.64
C LEU A 793 -35.62 30.77 4.61
N LEU A 794 -36.69 30.02 4.89
CA LEU A 794 -38.03 30.57 4.98
C LEU A 794 -38.15 31.69 6.06
N HIS A 795 -37.65 31.44 7.26
CA HIS A 795 -37.61 32.44 8.33
C HIS A 795 -36.81 33.69 7.96
N PHE A 796 -35.71 33.50 7.27
CA PHE A 796 -34.87 34.58 6.77
C PHE A 796 -35.61 35.44 5.72
N ASP A 797 -36.28 34.82 4.75
CA ASP A 797 -37.11 35.47 3.74
C ASP A 797 -38.31 36.20 4.36
N ASP A 798 -38.82 35.75 5.49
CA ASP A 798 -39.91 36.39 6.24
C ASP A 798 -39.40 37.51 7.19
N GLY A 799 -38.07 37.72 7.26
CA GLY A 799 -37.43 38.73 8.11
C GLY A 799 -37.24 38.30 9.56
N ASP A 800 -37.62 37.07 9.94
CA ASP A 800 -37.41 36.53 11.27
C ASP A 800 -35.97 35.98 11.41
N LEU A 801 -35.02 36.93 11.53
CA LEU A 801 -33.59 36.63 11.62
C LEU A 801 -33.24 35.80 12.88
N VAL A 802 -34.07 35.85 13.92
CA VAL A 802 -33.85 35.09 15.17
C VAL A 802 -34.15 33.61 14.91
N GLN A 803 -35.30 33.28 14.34
CA GLN A 803 -35.65 31.90 14.02
C GLN A 803 -34.78 31.31 12.91
N ALA A 804 -34.36 32.12 11.95
CA ALA A 804 -33.39 31.72 10.96
C ALA A 804 -32.08 31.28 11.60
N ARG A 805 -31.51 32.06 12.52
CA ARG A 805 -30.30 31.71 13.27
C ARG A 805 -30.47 30.40 14.03
N VAL A 806 -31.52 30.28 14.81
CA VAL A 806 -31.80 29.08 15.62
C VAL A 806 -31.87 27.81 14.73
N SER A 807 -32.61 27.92 13.60
CA SER A 807 -32.73 26.81 12.67
C SER A 807 -31.38 26.40 12.08
N TRP A 808 -30.55 27.36 11.62
CA TRP A 808 -29.26 27.08 10.98
C TRP A 808 -28.22 26.62 11.98
N GLU A 809 -28.15 27.16 13.21
CA GLU A 809 -27.24 26.69 14.26
C GLU A 809 -27.55 25.25 14.70
N GLN A 810 -28.84 24.93 14.88
CA GLN A 810 -29.29 23.56 15.18
C GLN A 810 -28.94 22.60 14.03
N GLY A 811 -29.25 22.98 12.81
CA GLY A 811 -28.91 22.20 11.61
C GLY A 811 -27.39 21.97 11.48
N LEU A 812 -26.57 22.99 11.72
CA LEU A 812 -25.12 22.90 11.66
C LEU A 812 -24.54 21.98 12.74
N ALA A 813 -25.08 22.03 13.96
CA ALA A 813 -24.70 21.12 15.02
C ALA A 813 -24.98 19.66 14.65
N LEU A 814 -26.15 19.39 14.04
CA LEU A 814 -26.53 18.06 13.56
C LEU A 814 -25.64 17.61 12.39
N ALA A 815 -25.41 18.46 11.38
CA ALA A 815 -24.57 18.13 10.23
C ALA A 815 -23.13 17.83 10.63
N ARG A 816 -22.56 18.58 11.59
CA ARG A 816 -21.22 18.32 12.14
C ARG A 816 -21.14 17.01 12.90
N ARG A 817 -22.17 16.67 13.66
CA ARG A 817 -22.23 15.41 14.42
C ARG A 817 -22.11 14.18 13.52
N VAL A 818 -22.71 14.21 12.35
CA VAL A 818 -22.65 13.11 11.35
C VAL A 818 -21.57 13.30 10.29
N GLU A 819 -20.71 14.33 10.41
CA GLU A 819 -19.67 14.69 9.44
C GLU A 819 -20.18 14.86 8.00
N ASN A 820 -21.39 15.40 7.88
CA ASN A 820 -21.94 15.75 6.56
C ASN A 820 -21.38 17.11 6.12
N HIS A 821 -20.28 17.07 5.39
CA HIS A 821 -19.55 18.27 4.96
C HIS A 821 -20.36 19.17 4.05
N ARG A 822 -21.23 18.63 3.19
CA ARG A 822 -22.05 19.40 2.27
C ARG A 822 -23.13 20.21 2.98
N ASP A 823 -23.92 19.57 3.86
CA ASP A 823 -24.97 20.27 4.56
C ASP A 823 -24.39 21.26 5.60
N ALA A 824 -23.27 20.89 6.25
CA ALA A 824 -22.54 21.81 7.12
C ALA A 824 -22.04 23.05 6.37
N LEU A 825 -21.57 22.87 5.12
CA LEU A 825 -21.16 23.96 4.24
C LEU A 825 -22.34 24.90 3.93
N SER A 826 -23.48 24.36 3.50
CA SER A 826 -24.68 25.14 3.17
C SER A 826 -25.18 25.94 4.37
N LEU A 827 -25.22 25.30 5.55
CA LEU A 827 -25.65 25.94 6.81
C LEU A 827 -24.65 27.02 7.25
N THR A 828 -23.35 26.80 7.12
CA THR A 828 -22.32 27.79 7.42
C THR A 828 -22.44 29.01 6.48
N ALA A 829 -22.71 28.75 5.22
CA ALA A 829 -22.91 29.76 4.22
C ALA A 829 -24.17 30.65 4.49
N ASN A 830 -25.25 30.01 4.93
CA ASN A 830 -26.48 30.73 5.33
C ASN A 830 -26.30 31.55 6.62
N LEU A 831 -25.50 31.07 7.56
CA LEU A 831 -25.09 31.88 8.71
C LEU A 831 -24.23 33.09 8.26
N GLY A 832 -23.38 32.94 7.24
CA GLY A 832 -22.69 34.07 6.62
C GLY A 832 -23.64 35.12 6.04
N MET A 833 -24.71 34.66 5.37
CA MET A 833 -25.77 35.54 4.87
C MET A 833 -26.51 36.26 6.01
N LEU A 834 -26.78 35.59 7.12
CA LEU A 834 -27.36 36.19 8.31
C LEU A 834 -26.45 37.28 8.91
N HIS A 835 -25.14 37.01 9.02
CA HIS A 835 -24.19 37.99 9.52
C HIS A 835 -24.12 39.22 8.61
N ALA A 836 -24.20 39.04 7.28
CA ALA A 836 -24.27 40.12 6.33
C ALA A 836 -25.54 40.99 6.53
N ALA A 837 -26.69 40.35 6.73
CA ALA A 837 -27.97 41.07 7.02
C ALA A 837 -27.92 41.80 8.36
N LEU A 838 -27.12 41.36 9.31
CA LEU A 838 -26.87 42.03 10.60
C LEU A 838 -25.73 43.05 10.55
N ALA A 839 -25.20 43.38 9.33
CA ALA A 839 -24.08 44.27 9.09
C ALA A 839 -22.73 43.81 9.71
N ASP A 840 -22.61 42.52 10.14
CA ASP A 840 -21.34 41.91 10.57
C ASP A 840 -20.59 41.35 9.36
N TYR A 841 -20.04 42.26 8.57
CA TYR A 841 -19.35 41.91 7.31
C TYR A 841 -18.04 41.14 7.50
N GLY A 842 -17.42 41.24 8.70
CA GLY A 842 -16.22 40.49 9.03
C GLY A 842 -16.50 38.97 9.10
N ALA A 843 -17.46 38.59 9.93
CA ALA A 843 -17.89 37.21 10.08
C ALA A 843 -18.48 36.66 8.77
N ALA A 844 -19.27 37.45 8.03
CA ALA A 844 -19.84 37.07 6.75
C ALA A 844 -18.74 36.65 5.74
N ARG A 845 -17.65 37.42 5.62
CA ARG A 845 -16.52 37.08 4.74
C ARG A 845 -15.76 35.84 5.15
N GLU A 846 -15.53 35.62 6.44
CA GLU A 846 -14.88 34.41 6.92
C GLU A 846 -15.67 33.16 6.55
N HIS A 847 -16.99 33.22 6.74
CA HIS A 847 -17.91 32.15 6.37
C HIS A 847 -17.92 31.90 4.85
N ASP A 848 -18.01 32.94 4.01
CA ASP A 848 -18.05 32.78 2.56
C ASP A 848 -16.71 32.31 2.00
N ALA A 849 -15.56 32.78 2.51
CA ALA A 849 -14.25 32.31 2.11
C ALA A 849 -14.04 30.85 2.50
N HIS A 850 -14.52 30.42 3.67
CA HIS A 850 -14.51 29.02 4.06
C HIS A 850 -15.38 28.17 3.13
N ALA A 851 -16.60 28.61 2.88
CA ALA A 851 -17.55 27.99 1.98
C ALA A 851 -16.98 27.78 0.57
N LEU A 852 -16.34 28.81 0.02
CA LEU A 852 -15.72 28.76 -1.31
C LEU A 852 -14.59 27.72 -1.39
N ARG A 853 -13.70 27.68 -0.39
CA ARG A 853 -12.62 26.68 -0.35
C ARG A 853 -13.16 25.26 -0.33
N VAL A 854 -14.15 25.00 0.52
CA VAL A 854 -14.73 23.65 0.65
C VAL A 854 -15.50 23.26 -0.60
N ALA A 855 -16.33 24.15 -1.16
CA ALA A 855 -17.09 23.89 -2.38
C ALA A 855 -16.16 23.52 -3.57
N ARG A 856 -15.05 24.24 -3.74
CA ARG A 856 -14.04 23.94 -4.76
C ARG A 856 -13.38 22.57 -4.51
N ALA A 857 -13.05 22.26 -3.27
CA ALA A 857 -12.41 20.98 -2.90
C ALA A 857 -13.31 19.77 -3.19
N ILE A 858 -14.63 19.86 -2.95
CA ILE A 858 -15.60 18.77 -3.17
C ILE A 858 -16.24 18.78 -4.58
N GLY A 859 -15.96 19.82 -5.40
CA GLY A 859 -16.52 19.96 -6.74
C GLY A 859 -17.98 20.43 -6.79
N ASP A 860 -18.50 21.02 -5.70
CA ASP A 860 -19.86 21.59 -5.64
C ASP A 860 -19.93 22.94 -6.35
N LYS A 861 -20.31 22.91 -7.65
CA LYS A 861 -20.42 24.13 -8.48
C LYS A 861 -21.51 25.07 -8.00
N GLY A 862 -22.63 24.56 -7.53
CA GLY A 862 -23.70 25.37 -6.95
C GLY A 862 -23.25 26.09 -5.67
N GLY A 863 -22.55 25.41 -4.79
CA GLY A 863 -21.97 26.00 -3.58
C GLY A 863 -20.87 27.03 -3.90
N GLU A 864 -20.03 26.77 -4.93
CA GLU A 864 -19.01 27.70 -5.40
C GLU A 864 -19.63 29.01 -5.88
N ALA A 865 -20.62 28.93 -6.77
CA ALA A 865 -21.31 30.10 -7.31
C ALA A 865 -22.04 30.92 -6.21
N ALA A 866 -22.70 30.22 -5.28
CA ALA A 866 -23.38 30.85 -4.16
C ALA A 866 -22.43 31.60 -3.21
N ALA A 867 -21.28 31.03 -2.89
CA ALA A 867 -20.27 31.68 -2.04
C ALA A 867 -19.69 32.92 -2.69
N LEU A 868 -19.41 32.87 -4.01
CA LEU A 868 -18.94 34.03 -4.79
C LEU A 868 -19.97 35.14 -4.82
N ALA A 869 -21.25 34.83 -5.07
CA ALA A 869 -22.33 35.81 -5.12
C ALA A 869 -22.57 36.49 -3.76
N ARG A 870 -22.54 35.71 -2.65
CA ARG A 870 -22.66 36.27 -1.29
C ARG A 870 -21.49 37.20 -0.95
N SER A 871 -20.26 36.79 -1.26
CA SER A 871 -19.08 37.64 -1.09
C SER A 871 -19.22 38.95 -1.87
N ALA A 872 -19.78 38.90 -3.09
CA ALA A 872 -20.05 40.08 -3.90
C ALA A 872 -21.12 41.01 -3.26
N LEU A 873 -22.18 40.46 -2.65
CA LEU A 873 -23.17 41.20 -1.90
C LEU A 873 -22.56 41.90 -0.68
N VAL A 874 -21.66 41.24 0.05
CA VAL A 874 -20.92 41.84 1.17
C VAL A 874 -20.03 42.98 0.67
N ASP A 875 -19.36 42.82 -0.47
CA ASP A 875 -18.57 43.90 -1.09
C ASP A 875 -19.44 45.08 -1.54
N LEU A 876 -20.63 44.81 -2.10
CA LEU A 876 -21.60 45.84 -2.47
C LEU A 876 -22.05 46.64 -1.25
N ALA A 877 -22.46 45.97 -0.17
CA ALA A 877 -22.87 46.62 1.07
C ALA A 877 -21.77 47.49 1.71
N GLN A 878 -20.50 47.25 1.36
CA GLN A 878 -19.35 48.06 1.79
C GLN A 878 -18.91 49.10 0.74
N ALA A 879 -19.74 49.41 -0.27
CA ALA A 879 -19.46 50.29 -1.38
C ALA A 879 -18.21 49.95 -2.21
N ARG A 880 -17.85 48.64 -2.27
CA ARG A 880 -16.74 48.12 -3.08
C ARG A 880 -17.23 47.60 -4.43
N SER A 881 -17.98 48.42 -5.14
CA SER A 881 -18.77 48.03 -6.32
C SER A 881 -17.92 47.36 -7.43
N ALA A 882 -16.63 47.71 -7.59
CA ALA A 882 -15.75 47.07 -8.57
C ALA A 882 -15.34 45.63 -8.18
N GLN A 883 -15.22 45.33 -6.88
CA GLN A 883 -14.97 43.98 -6.40
C GLN A 883 -16.23 43.12 -6.46
N ALA A 884 -17.36 43.71 -6.09
CA ALA A 884 -18.68 43.10 -6.18
C ALA A 884 -18.98 42.64 -7.63
N GLU A 885 -18.71 43.52 -8.63
CA GLU A 885 -18.96 43.20 -10.04
C GLU A 885 -18.09 41.98 -10.49
N ARG A 886 -16.80 41.95 -10.15
CA ARG A 886 -15.95 40.79 -10.49
C ARG A 886 -16.46 39.50 -9.84
N GLY A 887 -16.81 39.56 -8.55
CA GLY A 887 -17.30 38.41 -7.83
C GLY A 887 -18.62 37.85 -8.36
N VAL A 888 -19.58 38.74 -8.67
CA VAL A 888 -20.86 38.31 -9.23
C VAL A 888 -20.73 37.81 -10.67
N CYS A 889 -19.85 38.39 -11.49
CA CYS A 889 -19.60 37.89 -12.84
C CYS A 889 -18.98 36.49 -12.80
N GLU A 890 -18.04 36.21 -11.86
CA GLU A 890 -17.50 34.85 -11.65
C GLU A 890 -18.60 33.89 -11.18
N ALA A 891 -19.47 34.31 -10.27
CA ALA A 891 -20.61 33.50 -9.81
C ALA A 891 -21.57 33.16 -10.96
N ILE A 892 -21.87 34.12 -11.84
CA ILE A 892 -22.72 33.91 -13.02
C ILE A 892 -22.07 32.93 -13.99
N ASP A 893 -20.75 33.04 -14.28
CA ASP A 893 -20.03 32.11 -15.16
C ASP A 893 -20.07 30.68 -14.63
N VAL A 894 -19.84 30.50 -13.34
CA VAL A 894 -19.90 29.17 -12.71
C VAL A 894 -21.32 28.58 -12.79
N ALA A 895 -22.34 29.36 -12.43
CA ALA A 895 -23.75 28.93 -12.48
C ALA A 895 -24.23 28.67 -13.92
N TRP A 896 -23.77 29.50 -14.87
CA TRP A 896 -24.09 29.36 -16.29
C TRP A 896 -23.55 28.06 -16.90
N ARG A 897 -22.29 27.77 -16.65
CA ARG A 897 -21.66 26.50 -17.07
C ARG A 897 -22.29 25.26 -16.41
N ALA A 898 -22.79 25.41 -15.18
CA ALA A 898 -23.54 24.39 -14.48
C ALA A 898 -25.02 24.29 -14.91
N ARG A 899 -25.49 25.17 -15.81
CA ARG A 899 -26.88 25.27 -16.28
C ARG A 899 -27.91 25.46 -15.15
N GLU A 900 -27.54 26.17 -14.08
CA GLU A 900 -28.42 26.54 -12.97
C GLU A 900 -29.19 27.81 -13.27
N THR A 901 -30.15 27.76 -14.19
CA THR A 901 -30.89 28.92 -14.68
C THR A 901 -31.48 29.81 -13.55
N PRO A 902 -32.13 29.28 -12.49
CA PRO A 902 -32.61 30.14 -11.41
C PRO A 902 -31.54 30.94 -10.70
N ARG A 903 -30.37 30.33 -10.45
CA ARG A 903 -29.23 31.01 -9.82
C ARG A 903 -28.59 32.07 -10.74
N VAL A 904 -28.52 31.79 -12.03
CA VAL A 904 -28.07 32.78 -13.02
C VAL A 904 -28.95 34.02 -12.94
N LEU A 905 -30.27 33.84 -12.88
CA LEU A 905 -31.23 34.96 -12.77
C LEU A 905 -31.09 35.70 -11.44
N GLU A 906 -30.89 34.99 -10.33
CA GLU A 906 -30.60 35.56 -9.02
C GLU A 906 -29.34 36.45 -9.07
N TYR A 907 -28.26 35.96 -9.67
CA TYR A 907 -26.98 36.65 -9.74
C TYR A 907 -27.00 37.80 -10.79
N LEU A 908 -27.79 37.65 -11.87
CA LEU A 908 -28.05 38.77 -12.78
C LEU A 908 -28.79 39.93 -12.09
N ARG A 909 -29.73 39.65 -11.18
CA ARG A 909 -30.33 40.65 -10.31
C ARG A 909 -29.30 41.35 -9.43
N VAL A 910 -28.37 40.59 -8.80
CA VAL A 910 -27.26 41.15 -8.00
C VAL A 910 -26.36 42.02 -8.89
N LEU A 911 -26.06 41.57 -10.12
CA LEU A 911 -25.28 42.36 -11.07
C LEU A 911 -25.99 43.66 -11.46
N ALA A 912 -27.34 43.65 -11.55
CA ALA A 912 -28.13 44.85 -11.79
C ALA A 912 -28.01 45.81 -10.61
N ASP A 913 -28.07 45.36 -9.36
CA ASP A 913 -27.84 46.20 -8.18
C ASP A 913 -26.44 46.82 -8.20
N VAL A 914 -25.41 46.06 -8.52
CA VAL A 914 -24.03 46.58 -8.63
C VAL A 914 -23.89 47.65 -9.73
N ARG A 915 -24.50 47.41 -10.90
CA ARG A 915 -24.44 48.37 -12.00
C ARG A 915 -25.22 49.65 -11.73
N ALA A 916 -26.36 49.50 -11.04
CA ALA A 916 -27.13 50.66 -10.57
C ALA A 916 -26.31 51.55 -9.64
N GLU A 917 -25.60 50.97 -8.66
CA GLU A 917 -24.71 51.72 -7.76
C GLU A 917 -23.52 52.38 -8.47
N ARG A 918 -23.04 51.80 -9.57
CA ARG A 918 -21.97 52.34 -10.38
C ARG A 918 -22.46 53.44 -11.37
N GLY A 919 -23.76 53.69 -11.40
CA GLY A 919 -24.35 54.68 -12.28
C GLY A 919 -24.66 54.19 -13.70
N ASP A 920 -24.54 52.89 -13.99
CA ASP A 920 -24.93 52.30 -15.27
C ASP A 920 -26.40 51.84 -15.23
N ALA A 921 -27.27 52.82 -15.07
CA ALA A 921 -28.71 52.62 -14.93
C ALA A 921 -29.37 51.93 -16.15
N PRO A 922 -28.98 52.21 -17.43
CA PRO A 922 -29.58 51.53 -18.57
C PRO A 922 -29.33 50.01 -18.59
N GLN A 923 -28.11 49.58 -18.28
CA GLN A 923 -27.82 48.15 -18.21
C GLN A 923 -28.47 47.48 -16.99
N ALA A 924 -28.54 48.19 -15.85
CA ALA A 924 -29.24 47.70 -14.67
C ALA A 924 -30.71 47.43 -14.95
N LEU A 925 -31.39 48.38 -15.63
CA LEU A 925 -32.80 48.25 -16.04
C LEU A 925 -33.01 47.05 -16.99
N GLU A 926 -32.13 46.86 -17.98
CA GLU A 926 -32.18 45.71 -18.90
C GLU A 926 -32.14 44.38 -18.14
N LEU A 927 -31.21 44.24 -17.18
CA LEU A 927 -31.08 43.04 -16.36
C LEU A 927 -32.29 42.81 -15.46
N TYR A 928 -32.80 43.83 -14.77
CA TYR A 928 -34.01 43.72 -13.97
C TYR A 928 -35.23 43.34 -14.82
N ALA A 929 -35.40 43.96 -16.01
CA ALA A 929 -36.50 43.65 -16.91
C ALA A 929 -36.43 42.18 -17.38
N LEU A 930 -35.25 41.67 -17.70
CA LEU A 930 -35.05 40.28 -18.08
C LEU A 930 -35.43 39.33 -16.94
N VAL A 931 -34.91 39.57 -15.73
CA VAL A 931 -35.12 38.70 -14.57
C VAL A 931 -36.58 38.61 -14.17
N ARG A 932 -37.31 39.74 -14.15
CA ARG A 932 -38.74 39.80 -13.77
C ARG A 932 -39.65 39.04 -14.72
N GLN A 933 -39.29 38.95 -16.02
CA GLN A 933 -40.10 38.31 -17.05
C GLN A 933 -39.82 36.81 -17.21
N HIS A 934 -38.67 36.33 -16.72
CA HIS A 934 -38.23 34.97 -16.96
C HIS A 934 -38.95 33.95 -16.06
N ASP A 935 -39.54 32.89 -16.66
CA ASP A 935 -40.33 31.89 -15.94
C ASP A 935 -39.53 31.13 -14.87
N ALA A 936 -38.22 30.94 -15.09
CA ALA A 936 -37.33 30.30 -14.14
C ALA A 936 -36.90 31.16 -12.94
N ALA A 937 -37.26 32.42 -12.89
CA ALA A 937 -37.02 33.26 -11.73
C ALA A 937 -37.95 32.85 -10.57
N THR A 938 -37.37 32.70 -9.37
CA THR A 938 -38.20 32.47 -8.18
C THR A 938 -39.08 33.64 -7.89
N SER A 939 -40.20 33.44 -7.16
CA SER A 939 -41.12 34.51 -6.77
C SER A 939 -40.42 35.63 -6.01
N SER A 940 -39.46 35.31 -5.13
CA SER A 940 -38.68 36.29 -4.38
C SER A 940 -37.75 37.12 -5.28
N VAL A 941 -36.97 36.45 -6.17
CA VAL A 941 -36.04 37.11 -7.08
C VAL A 941 -36.82 38.01 -8.07
N ARG A 942 -37.96 37.55 -8.54
CA ARG A 942 -38.84 38.33 -9.43
C ARG A 942 -39.34 39.59 -8.74
N ALA A 943 -39.82 39.51 -7.50
CA ALA A 943 -40.28 40.65 -6.72
C ALA A 943 -39.15 41.67 -6.46
N GLN A 944 -37.98 41.24 -6.11
CA GLN A 944 -36.80 42.10 -5.92
C GLN A 944 -36.37 42.78 -7.22
N ALA A 945 -36.45 42.08 -8.35
CA ALA A 945 -36.12 42.65 -9.66
C ALA A 945 -37.18 43.72 -10.08
N GLU A 946 -38.46 43.48 -9.76
CA GLU A 946 -39.53 44.46 -9.99
C GLU A 946 -39.29 45.70 -9.16
N GLU A 947 -39.03 45.60 -7.86
CA GLU A 947 -38.72 46.73 -6.97
C GLU A 947 -37.50 47.52 -7.46
N GLY A 948 -36.42 46.82 -7.83
CA GLY A 948 -35.22 47.45 -8.37
C GLY A 948 -35.48 48.18 -9.68
N PHE A 949 -36.29 47.58 -10.57
CA PHE A 949 -36.70 48.15 -11.82
C PHE A 949 -37.54 49.44 -11.63
N GLU A 950 -38.60 49.35 -10.79
CA GLU A 950 -39.48 50.48 -10.49
C GLU A 950 -38.70 51.62 -9.88
N ARG A 951 -37.87 51.41 -8.90
CA ARG A 951 -37.02 52.45 -8.27
C ARG A 951 -36.15 53.20 -9.27
N LEU A 952 -35.45 52.50 -10.19
CA LEU A 952 -34.59 53.09 -11.19
C LEU A 952 -35.38 53.77 -12.33
N ALA A 953 -36.52 53.23 -12.72
CA ALA A 953 -37.36 53.76 -13.80
C ALA A 953 -38.01 55.12 -13.45
N CYS A 954 -38.25 55.43 -12.16
CA CYS A 954 -38.78 56.72 -11.73
C CYS A 954 -37.81 57.86 -12.00
N ASP A 955 -36.51 57.65 -12.02
CA ASP A 955 -35.48 58.64 -12.12
C ASP A 955 -34.94 58.85 -13.56
N LEU A 956 -35.45 58.08 -14.54
CA LEU A 956 -34.88 57.97 -15.89
C LEU A 956 -35.90 58.42 -16.95
N PRO A 957 -35.45 58.94 -18.13
CA PRO A 957 -36.29 59.25 -19.25
C PRO A 957 -37.10 58.05 -19.75
N ALA A 958 -38.36 58.30 -20.12
CA ALA A 958 -39.27 57.21 -20.58
C ALA A 958 -38.71 56.42 -21.80
N GLU A 959 -37.91 57.05 -22.64
CA GLU A 959 -37.27 56.45 -23.81
C GLU A 959 -36.25 55.40 -23.38
N VAL A 960 -35.41 55.63 -22.34
CA VAL A 960 -34.42 54.74 -21.80
C VAL A 960 -35.12 53.53 -21.18
N VAL A 961 -36.20 53.75 -20.45
CA VAL A 961 -36.98 52.65 -19.84
C VAL A 961 -37.65 51.78 -20.91
N ALA A 962 -38.19 52.38 -21.97
CA ALA A 962 -38.79 51.67 -23.09
C ALA A 962 -37.76 50.86 -23.87
N GLU A 963 -36.56 51.41 -24.09
CA GLU A 963 -35.46 50.72 -24.76
C GLU A 963 -34.96 49.55 -23.94
N ALA A 964 -34.79 49.63 -22.59
CA ALA A 964 -34.40 48.57 -21.71
C ALA A 964 -35.42 47.40 -21.72
N ARG A 965 -36.74 47.71 -21.71
CA ARG A 965 -37.79 46.70 -21.86
C ARG A 965 -37.73 45.98 -23.19
N ALA A 966 -37.57 46.74 -24.31
CA ALA A 966 -37.48 46.14 -25.64
C ALA A 966 -36.28 45.21 -25.82
N ARG A 967 -35.14 45.54 -25.19
CA ARG A 967 -33.95 44.69 -25.20
C ARG A 967 -34.17 43.45 -24.36
N ALA A 968 -34.87 43.54 -23.23
CA ALA A 968 -35.21 42.39 -22.39
C ALA A 968 -36.23 41.47 -23.08
N ASP A 969 -37.25 42.02 -23.79
CA ASP A 969 -38.27 41.24 -24.50
C ASP A 969 -37.69 40.43 -25.68
N GLY A 970 -36.59 40.90 -26.27
CA GLY A 970 -35.87 40.19 -27.35
C GLY A 970 -34.68 39.36 -26.91
N GLY A 971 -34.32 39.41 -25.63
CA GLY A 971 -33.10 38.82 -25.12
C GLY A 971 -33.28 37.41 -24.54
N GLN A 972 -32.70 36.39 -25.22
CA GLN A 972 -32.52 35.09 -24.62
C GLN A 972 -31.30 35.14 -23.68
N LEU A 973 -31.32 34.34 -22.58
CA LEU A 973 -30.21 34.26 -21.63
C LEU A 973 -28.87 33.92 -22.32
N ASP A 974 -28.89 33.06 -23.36
CA ASP A 974 -27.74 32.72 -24.18
C ASP A 974 -27.06 33.93 -24.86
N ALA A 975 -27.80 35.02 -25.10
CA ALA A 975 -27.24 36.24 -25.66
C ALA A 975 -26.85 37.27 -24.59
N VAL A 976 -27.59 37.31 -23.48
CA VAL A 976 -27.40 38.31 -22.43
C VAL A 976 -26.25 37.95 -21.49
N VAL A 977 -26.15 36.70 -21.05
CA VAL A 977 -25.15 36.28 -20.09
C VAL A 977 -23.72 36.46 -20.61
N PRO A 978 -23.34 35.95 -21.80
CA PRO A 978 -21.98 36.17 -22.33
C PRO A 978 -21.61 37.64 -22.45
N ARG A 979 -22.57 38.51 -22.87
CA ARG A 979 -22.37 39.94 -22.99
C ARG A 979 -22.23 40.62 -21.61
N ALA A 980 -23.03 40.21 -20.63
CA ALA A 980 -23.02 40.79 -19.30
C ALA A 980 -21.74 40.41 -18.50
N VAL A 981 -21.20 39.22 -18.72
CA VAL A 981 -20.05 38.67 -17.98
C VAL A 981 -18.74 38.75 -18.78
N GLY A 982 -18.80 39.03 -20.10
CA GLY A 982 -17.61 39.08 -20.96
C GLY A 982 -17.01 37.71 -21.31
N VAL A 983 -17.80 36.65 -21.31
CA VAL A 983 -17.37 35.26 -21.55
C VAL A 983 -17.87 34.77 -22.93
N ALA A 984 -17.10 33.94 -23.62
CA ALA A 984 -17.51 33.31 -24.87
C ALA A 984 -18.66 32.32 -24.65
N VAL A 985 -19.59 32.26 -25.62
CA VAL A 985 -20.68 31.28 -25.63
C VAL A 985 -20.07 29.84 -25.58
N PRO A 986 -20.51 28.96 -24.66
CA PRO A 986 -19.95 27.60 -24.52
C PRO A 986 -20.27 26.68 -25.71
#